data_20e4f57105ac9c5bf636a74bfa712b20
#
_entry.id   20e4f57105ac9c5bf636a74bfa712b20
#
_cell.length_a   1.000
_cell.length_b   1.000
_cell.length_c   1.000
_cell.angle_alpha   90.00
_cell.angle_beta   90.00
_cell.angle_gamma   90.00
#
_symmetry.space_group_name_H-M   'P 1'
#
loop_
_entity.id
_entity.type
_entity.pdbx_description
1 polymer ?
#
loop_
_entity_poly.entity_id
_entity_poly.type
_entity_poly.pdbx_seq_one_letter_code
_entity_poly.pdbx_strand_id
1 'polypeptide(L)'
;MFKNILALTFFALFSIIITAQSKKDLEKQEEIKNLVWNDEDPYKNVMDIPENWKNESAVFLVKNIKYIYNRPGNSIEYSKIERDRIILLDQAALTEYSELKYTEGNVFYREMSRVTNTFYLGVKVIKPNGKEIEIDVNQESVSNNDEKKIAIPSLEKGDIIDYYFYTNTIVGENDLYQYKAVENTIGDTYPIVKFEFSLETEDDFFINFNTYNGAPKLQQTVVPTKKDKKRVYSFNAENVERNDFPRWFFPLMELPSYKFQVLYARSGKYEKKAYTFIPEDVNTVKTNVSKEEIFNLYEDKFRPYGDLGDVERFLKKKTFSTNEEKVKEVFYYIRHAYFTNYVEAFVMDESNIMYPFELYGKNPIIFNNEVDFVRFFTAFLKDNKIDYEIIIGTKRYNGAIKDLLMEGNISFILKVNTEKPVYIEYFDPYATPNQISPLLENTDAYTLKVVDRKHIEDIETIKLPSSTYKENSSTEKTELTIAPDFSGISINRSFSYKGQTKIDEQKNILMYYDYVYEDHAKYETEPILDRVRNKKDQEKYKKEYAALLKKLKDKQQQTIKERTAGEYNLKIEDYSFKILKNGRFGKEDSFEYEEEFTIGNDLIKTAGKNYILDIGKILVSQIDLSTKEKGRTNNIYMSYPRSFNYQIIVNIPDGYSVSGLENLTSNVENETGGFTSKASIEGNKLVVDIQKFYKHNYEPNSNWQKMVAFLEAASQFTQSKILLKKE
;
A
#
# COMPACT_ATOMS: atom_id res chain seq x y z
N MET A 1 -29.60 -7.52 53.97
CA MET A 1 -29.15 -6.12 54.11
C MET A 1 -27.65 -5.93 53.77
N PHE A 2 -26.76 -6.82 54.16
CA PHE A 2 -25.32 -6.70 53.85
C PHE A 2 -24.92 -6.83 52.38
N LYS A 3 -25.66 -7.59 51.55
CA LYS A 3 -25.34 -7.72 50.09
C LYS A 3 -25.64 -6.46 49.26
N ASN A 4 -26.60 -5.64 49.68
CA ASN A 4 -26.96 -4.41 48.96
C ASN A 4 -26.04 -3.23 49.31
N ILE A 5 -25.35 -3.26 50.44
CA ILE A 5 -24.37 -2.24 50.84
C ILE A 5 -23.04 -2.46 50.08
N LEU A 6 -22.66 -3.73 49.85
CA LEU A 6 -21.46 -4.04 49.08
C LEU A 6 -21.58 -3.65 47.58
N ALA A 7 -22.78 -3.82 47.00
CA ALA A 7 -23.05 -3.42 45.62
C ALA A 7 -23.06 -1.90 45.45
N LEU A 8 -23.58 -1.15 46.40
CA LEU A 8 -23.57 0.33 46.36
C LEU A 8 -22.16 0.92 46.55
N THR A 9 -21.32 0.31 47.41
CA THR A 9 -19.92 0.73 47.56
C THR A 9 -19.08 0.39 46.34
N PHE A 10 -19.36 -0.71 45.63
CA PHE A 10 -18.65 -1.05 44.39
C PHE A 10 -19.05 -0.11 43.25
N PHE A 11 -20.33 0.26 43.15
CA PHE A 11 -20.82 1.22 42.17
C PHE A 11 -20.30 2.65 42.43
N ALA A 12 -20.19 3.08 43.70
CA ALA A 12 -19.66 4.36 44.10
C ALA A 12 -18.15 4.46 43.84
N LEU A 13 -17.37 3.40 44.05
CA LEU A 13 -15.94 3.33 43.72
C LEU A 13 -15.69 3.34 42.22
N PHE A 14 -16.54 2.69 41.41
CA PHE A 14 -16.45 2.72 39.95
C PHE A 14 -16.77 4.13 39.39
N SER A 15 -17.77 4.81 39.96
CA SER A 15 -18.14 6.17 39.58
C SER A 15 -17.04 7.20 39.92
N ILE A 16 -16.33 6.99 41.04
CA ILE A 16 -15.21 7.90 41.44
C ILE A 16 -13.99 7.70 40.54
N ILE A 17 -13.72 6.47 40.08
CA ILE A 17 -12.62 6.19 39.15
C ILE A 17 -12.91 6.81 37.74
N ILE A 18 -14.15 6.67 37.28
CA ILE A 18 -14.59 7.25 36.00
C ILE A 18 -14.53 8.79 36.04
N THR A 19 -14.99 9.40 37.13
CA THR A 19 -14.94 10.88 37.29
C THR A 19 -13.52 11.41 37.47
N ALA A 20 -12.61 10.68 38.11
CA ALA A 20 -11.21 11.09 38.27
C ALA A 20 -10.44 11.00 36.95
N GLN A 21 -10.69 9.97 36.13
CA GLN A 21 -10.10 9.82 34.80
C GLN A 21 -10.62 10.88 33.84
N SER A 22 -11.91 11.13 33.84
CA SER A 22 -12.56 12.21 33.06
C SER A 22 -12.03 13.61 33.43
N LYS A 23 -11.76 13.90 34.70
CA LYS A 23 -11.23 15.19 35.13
C LYS A 23 -9.81 15.43 34.61
N LYS A 24 -8.96 14.42 34.68
CA LYS A 24 -7.57 14.49 34.20
C LYS A 24 -7.49 14.64 32.66
N ASP A 25 -8.38 13.99 31.95
CA ASP A 25 -8.50 14.14 30.50
C ASP A 25 -9.01 15.54 30.11
N LEU A 26 -9.98 16.07 30.82
CA LEU A 26 -10.47 17.44 30.60
C LEU A 26 -9.38 18.49 30.88
N GLU A 27 -8.62 18.33 31.98
CA GLU A 27 -7.49 19.21 32.28
C GLU A 27 -6.42 19.17 31.16
N LYS A 28 -6.16 17.97 30.60
CA LYS A 28 -5.21 17.82 29.50
C LYS A 28 -5.74 18.40 28.18
N GLN A 29 -7.01 18.24 27.89
CA GLN A 29 -7.65 18.88 26.73
C GLN A 29 -7.56 20.39 26.80
N GLU A 30 -7.81 20.98 27.98
CA GLU A 30 -7.70 22.43 28.18
C GLU A 30 -6.26 22.94 28.08
N GLU A 31 -5.28 22.16 28.58
CA GLU A 31 -3.86 22.46 28.40
C GLU A 31 -3.47 22.51 26.91
N ILE A 32 -3.91 21.51 26.13
CA ILE A 32 -3.63 21.45 24.69
C ILE A 32 -4.34 22.57 23.94
N LYS A 33 -5.60 22.83 24.28
CA LYS A 33 -6.37 23.94 23.72
C LYS A 33 -5.63 25.28 23.93
N ASN A 34 -5.16 25.54 25.17
CA ASN A 34 -4.37 26.72 25.48
C ASN A 34 -3.00 26.77 24.78
N LEU A 35 -2.43 25.61 24.44
CA LEU A 35 -1.21 25.53 23.64
C LEU A 35 -1.44 25.97 22.19
N VAL A 36 -2.63 25.67 21.62
CA VAL A 36 -2.96 25.92 20.23
C VAL A 36 -3.73 27.24 20.02
N TRP A 37 -4.69 27.52 20.91
CA TRP A 37 -5.60 28.68 20.82
C TRP A 37 -5.47 29.60 22.04
N ASN A 38 -4.28 30.14 22.29
CA ASN A 38 -4.09 31.13 23.34
C ASN A 38 -4.36 32.57 22.84
N ASP A 39 -4.26 33.53 23.76
CA ASP A 39 -4.46 34.95 23.44
C ASP A 39 -3.39 35.50 22.51
N GLU A 40 -2.21 34.93 22.48
CA GLU A 40 -1.06 35.30 21.64
C GLU A 40 -1.02 34.50 20.31
N ASP A 41 -2.07 33.77 19.98
CA ASP A 41 -2.18 32.95 18.76
C ASP A 41 -1.87 33.80 17.49
N PRO A 42 -0.75 33.54 16.79
CA PRO A 42 -0.33 34.35 15.64
C PRO A 42 -1.26 34.20 14.43
N TYR A 43 -2.13 33.20 14.46
CA TYR A 43 -3.04 32.91 13.34
C TYR A 43 -4.45 33.45 13.56
N LYS A 44 -4.75 34.01 14.75
CA LYS A 44 -6.09 34.45 15.12
C LYS A 44 -6.73 35.43 14.11
N ASN A 45 -5.90 36.28 13.53
CA ASN A 45 -6.35 37.35 12.61
C ASN A 45 -6.07 37.05 11.13
N VAL A 46 -5.60 35.84 10.78
CA VAL A 46 -5.38 35.45 9.38
C VAL A 46 -6.73 35.10 8.74
N MET A 47 -7.27 36.00 7.96
CA MET A 47 -8.59 35.87 7.31
C MET A 47 -8.56 36.16 5.80
N ASP A 48 -7.52 36.85 5.33
CA ASP A 48 -7.47 37.31 3.95
C ASP A 48 -7.03 36.20 3.02
N ILE A 49 -7.70 36.13 1.87
CA ILE A 49 -7.35 35.20 0.78
C ILE A 49 -6.90 36.00 -0.45
N PRO A 50 -5.89 35.51 -1.20
CA PRO A 50 -5.49 36.12 -2.47
C PRO A 50 -6.65 36.22 -3.46
N GLU A 51 -6.64 37.25 -4.28
CA GLU A 51 -7.73 37.57 -5.22
C GLU A 51 -7.96 36.41 -6.23
N ASN A 52 -6.89 35.79 -6.69
CA ASN A 52 -6.94 34.66 -7.62
C ASN A 52 -7.59 33.39 -7.04
N TRP A 53 -7.74 33.28 -5.70
CA TRP A 53 -8.33 32.11 -5.04
C TRP A 53 -9.78 32.33 -4.54
N LYS A 54 -10.35 33.47 -4.79
CA LYS A 54 -11.74 33.77 -4.38
C LYS A 54 -12.82 32.88 -5.04
N ASN A 55 -12.44 32.20 -6.13
CA ASN A 55 -13.32 31.27 -6.85
C ASN A 55 -13.02 29.80 -6.52
N GLU A 56 -12.10 29.51 -5.60
CA GLU A 56 -11.88 28.17 -5.10
C GLU A 56 -13.05 27.74 -4.20
N SER A 57 -13.25 26.43 -4.03
CA SER A 57 -14.27 25.92 -3.11
C SER A 57 -13.90 26.17 -1.65
N ALA A 58 -12.61 26.07 -1.32
CA ALA A 58 -12.04 26.38 -0.02
C ALA A 58 -10.60 26.86 -0.15
N VAL A 59 -10.08 27.52 0.88
CA VAL A 59 -8.68 27.95 0.97
C VAL A 59 -8.18 27.70 2.40
N PHE A 60 -7.06 27.00 2.53
CA PHE A 60 -6.36 26.95 3.80
C PHE A 60 -5.69 28.29 4.08
N LEU A 61 -6.19 28.99 5.08
CA LEU A 61 -5.57 30.22 5.57
C LEU A 61 -4.27 29.91 6.28
N VAL A 62 -4.24 28.82 7.04
CA VAL A 62 -3.06 28.32 7.75
C VAL A 62 -3.07 26.79 7.75
N LYS A 63 -1.92 26.20 7.46
CA LYS A 63 -1.56 24.82 7.82
C LYS A 63 -0.31 24.88 8.68
N ASN A 64 -0.44 24.52 9.95
CA ASN A 64 0.68 24.51 10.88
C ASN A 64 0.93 23.10 11.40
N ILE A 65 2.14 22.61 11.20
CA ILE A 65 2.54 21.26 11.63
C ILE A 65 3.74 21.39 12.57
N LYS A 66 3.55 20.93 13.80
CA LYS A 66 4.60 20.97 14.83
C LYS A 66 4.89 19.57 15.38
N TYR A 67 6.16 19.20 15.41
CA TYR A 67 6.67 17.98 16.01
C TYR A 67 7.52 18.32 17.24
N ILE A 68 7.32 17.60 18.34
CA ILE A 68 8.06 17.80 19.59
C ILE A 68 8.58 16.45 20.06
N TYR A 69 9.88 16.36 20.27
CA TYR A 69 10.57 15.19 20.81
C TYR A 69 11.27 15.59 22.08
N ASN A 70 10.86 15.01 23.20
CA ASN A 70 11.40 15.32 24.52
C ASN A 70 11.58 14.06 25.37
N ARG A 71 12.23 14.22 26.52
CA ARG A 71 12.53 13.13 27.44
C ARG A 71 12.06 13.46 28.85
N PRO A 72 10.76 13.27 29.18
CA PRO A 72 10.28 13.45 30.54
C PRO A 72 10.74 12.30 31.44
N GLY A 73 11.75 12.54 32.28
CA GLY A 73 12.29 11.52 33.19
C GLY A 73 13.02 10.39 32.47
N ASN A 74 12.53 9.16 32.60
CA ASN A 74 13.09 7.96 31.94
C ASN A 74 12.35 7.58 30.66
N SER A 75 11.23 8.23 30.34
CA SER A 75 10.47 7.96 29.13
C SER A 75 10.89 8.90 28.01
N ILE A 76 10.66 8.50 26.78
CA ILE A 76 10.75 9.37 25.62
C ILE A 76 9.33 9.72 25.15
N GLU A 77 9.12 10.94 24.77
CA GLU A 77 7.82 11.47 24.36
C GLU A 77 7.92 12.10 22.97
N TYR A 78 6.91 11.83 22.16
CA TYR A 78 6.73 12.39 20.85
C TYR A 78 5.33 12.99 20.73
N SER A 79 5.25 14.28 20.45
CA SER A 79 3.98 14.95 20.20
C SER A 79 3.94 15.52 18.77
N LYS A 80 2.78 15.43 18.14
CA LYS A 80 2.50 16.07 16.85
C LYS A 80 1.26 16.94 17.01
N ILE A 81 1.34 18.17 16.55
CA ILE A 81 0.21 19.11 16.41
C ILE A 81 0.05 19.40 14.93
N GLU A 82 -1.14 19.14 14.40
CA GLU A 82 -1.57 19.55 13.06
C GLU A 82 -2.74 20.49 13.22
N ARG A 83 -2.58 21.75 12.85
CA ARG A 83 -3.63 22.75 12.89
C ARG A 83 -3.91 23.24 11.50
N ASP A 84 -5.15 23.13 11.10
CA ASP A 84 -5.68 23.64 9.84
C ASP A 84 -6.74 24.72 10.12
N ARG A 85 -6.60 25.82 9.42
CA ARG A 85 -7.56 26.92 9.41
C ARG A 85 -8.01 27.13 7.99
N ILE A 86 -9.26 26.78 7.67
CA ILE A 86 -9.78 26.74 6.30
C ILE A 86 -11.05 27.58 6.18
N ILE A 87 -11.13 28.43 5.16
CA ILE A 87 -12.34 29.17 4.80
C ILE A 87 -13.12 28.41 3.72
N LEU A 88 -14.43 28.31 3.89
CA LEU A 88 -15.35 27.60 3.00
C LEU A 88 -16.08 28.60 2.09
N LEU A 89 -15.91 28.44 0.78
CA LEU A 89 -16.36 29.46 -0.18
C LEU A 89 -17.55 29.01 -1.06
N ASP A 90 -17.88 27.71 -1.07
CA ASP A 90 -19.01 27.17 -1.80
C ASP A 90 -19.67 25.96 -1.12
N GLN A 91 -20.74 25.43 -1.74
CA GLN A 91 -21.51 24.30 -1.21
C GLN A 91 -20.73 22.99 -1.20
N ALA A 92 -19.79 22.79 -2.11
CA ALA A 92 -18.98 21.56 -2.16
C ALA A 92 -18.08 21.48 -0.92
N ALA A 93 -17.40 22.58 -0.57
CA ALA A 93 -16.59 22.67 0.63
C ALA A 93 -17.43 22.53 1.91
N LEU A 94 -18.62 23.14 1.97
CA LEU A 94 -19.54 22.98 3.11
C LEU A 94 -19.93 21.51 3.33
N THR A 95 -20.15 20.76 2.25
CA THR A 95 -20.49 19.34 2.33
C THR A 95 -19.28 18.51 2.77
N GLU A 96 -18.10 18.77 2.21
CA GLU A 96 -16.85 18.06 2.52
C GLU A 96 -16.47 18.23 3.99
N TYR A 97 -16.55 19.46 4.52
CA TYR A 97 -16.14 19.78 5.89
C TYR A 97 -17.27 19.71 6.92
N SER A 98 -18.47 19.25 6.53
CA SER A 98 -19.56 19.01 7.48
C SER A 98 -19.27 17.88 8.46
N GLU A 99 -18.27 17.04 8.18
CA GLU A 99 -17.83 15.89 8.99
C GLU A 99 -16.30 15.82 9.01
N LEU A 100 -15.69 15.73 10.18
CA LEU A 100 -14.28 15.38 10.34
C LEU A 100 -14.12 13.97 10.90
N LYS A 101 -13.14 13.22 10.39
CA LYS A 101 -12.83 11.86 10.81
C LYS A 101 -11.54 11.81 11.62
N TYR A 102 -11.51 10.97 12.66
CA TYR A 102 -10.33 10.77 13.49
C TYR A 102 -10.31 9.39 14.15
N THR A 103 -9.13 8.97 14.64
CA THR A 103 -8.93 7.72 15.37
C THR A 103 -8.60 7.99 16.83
N GLU A 104 -9.09 7.15 17.73
CA GLU A 104 -8.76 7.26 19.17
C GLU A 104 -7.33 6.79 19.46
N GLY A 105 -6.81 7.23 20.60
CA GLY A 105 -5.56 6.74 21.16
C GLY A 105 -5.67 5.31 21.67
N ASN A 106 -4.55 4.60 21.70
CA ASN A 106 -4.45 3.24 22.20
C ASN A 106 -3.20 3.02 23.06
N VAL A 107 -3.17 1.90 23.78
CA VAL A 107 -2.02 1.44 24.55
C VAL A 107 -1.62 0.06 24.06
N PHE A 108 -0.34 -0.11 23.73
CA PHE A 108 0.19 -1.39 23.30
C PHE A 108 1.64 -1.57 23.80
N TYR A 109 2.19 -2.77 23.63
CA TYR A 109 3.57 -3.06 23.96
C TYR A 109 4.38 -3.31 22.69
N ARG A 110 5.54 -2.67 22.57
CA ARG A 110 6.52 -2.89 21.53
C ARG A 110 7.88 -3.18 22.17
N GLU A 111 8.50 -4.31 21.80
CA GLU A 111 9.82 -4.70 22.30
C GLU A 111 9.96 -4.63 23.83
N MET A 112 8.96 -5.11 24.55
CA MET A 112 8.81 -5.06 26.00
C MET A 112 8.58 -3.66 26.61
N SER A 113 8.58 -2.60 25.82
CA SER A 113 8.26 -1.25 26.27
C SER A 113 6.76 -0.97 26.13
N ARG A 114 6.20 -0.33 27.15
CA ARG A 114 4.81 0.16 27.08
C ARG A 114 4.76 1.40 26.21
N VAL A 115 3.93 1.39 25.18
CA VAL A 115 3.66 2.54 24.32
C VAL A 115 2.24 3.03 24.59
N THR A 116 2.10 4.30 24.90
CA THR A 116 0.79 4.93 25.12
C THR A 116 0.60 6.01 24.06
N ASN A 117 -0.43 5.85 23.23
CA ASN A 117 -0.84 6.88 22.27
C ASN A 117 -2.12 7.55 22.81
N THR A 118 -2.12 8.88 22.83
CA THR A 118 -3.30 9.69 23.12
C THR A 118 -3.56 10.62 21.96
N PHE A 119 -4.83 10.93 21.77
CA PHE A 119 -5.29 11.77 20.67
C PHE A 119 -6.31 12.77 21.19
N TYR A 120 -6.18 14.03 20.78
CA TYR A 120 -7.13 15.08 21.07
C TYR A 120 -7.46 15.87 19.80
N LEU A 121 -8.72 16.22 19.66
CA LEU A 121 -9.24 17.04 18.57
C LEU A 121 -9.93 18.27 19.17
N GLY A 122 -9.58 19.45 18.67
CA GLY A 122 -10.34 20.67 18.92
C GLY A 122 -10.87 21.21 17.60
N VAL A 123 -12.11 21.68 17.61
CA VAL A 123 -12.78 22.25 16.43
C VAL A 123 -13.53 23.50 16.84
N LYS A 124 -13.35 24.60 16.10
CA LYS A 124 -14.20 25.80 16.22
C LYS A 124 -14.58 26.34 14.83
N VAL A 125 -15.74 26.88 14.74
CA VAL A 125 -16.25 27.59 13.57
C VAL A 125 -16.20 29.08 13.84
N ILE A 126 -15.64 29.86 12.93
CA ILE A 126 -15.56 31.32 13.02
C ILE A 126 -16.45 31.86 11.91
N LYS A 127 -17.50 32.54 12.31
CA LYS A 127 -18.45 33.18 11.39
C LYS A 127 -17.83 34.43 10.74
N PRO A 128 -18.33 34.86 9.57
CA PRO A 128 -17.83 36.07 8.90
C PRO A 128 -17.87 37.35 9.75
N ASN A 129 -18.71 37.41 10.77
CA ASN A 129 -18.81 38.52 11.73
C ASN A 129 -17.80 38.40 12.90
N GLY A 130 -16.89 37.40 12.87
CA GLY A 130 -15.88 37.14 13.90
C GLY A 130 -16.40 36.37 15.12
N LYS A 131 -17.64 35.91 15.15
CA LYS A 131 -18.16 35.08 16.25
C LYS A 131 -17.54 33.69 16.17
N GLU A 132 -16.88 33.27 17.24
CA GLU A 132 -16.35 31.94 17.40
C GLU A 132 -17.36 30.98 18.07
N ILE A 133 -17.50 29.79 17.55
CA ILE A 133 -18.37 28.71 18.05
C ILE A 133 -17.52 27.46 18.19
N GLU A 134 -17.23 27.07 19.41
CA GLU A 134 -16.50 25.84 19.69
C GLU A 134 -17.44 24.64 19.62
N ILE A 135 -17.00 23.56 19.01
CA ILE A 135 -17.75 22.30 18.85
C ILE A 135 -17.33 21.35 19.98
N ASP A 136 -18.31 20.86 20.71
CA ASP A 136 -18.06 19.84 21.74
C ASP A 136 -17.79 18.47 21.08
N VAL A 137 -16.52 18.13 20.93
CA VAL A 137 -16.08 16.90 20.27
C VAL A 137 -16.64 15.64 20.95
N ASN A 138 -16.86 15.68 22.28
CA ASN A 138 -17.33 14.52 23.02
C ASN A 138 -18.84 14.26 22.83
N GLN A 139 -19.64 15.34 22.62
CA GLN A 139 -21.08 15.23 22.39
C GLN A 139 -21.42 14.95 20.91
N GLU A 140 -20.68 15.54 19.99
CA GLU A 140 -20.99 15.47 18.55
C GLU A 140 -20.30 14.29 17.82
N SER A 141 -19.51 13.49 18.55
CA SER A 141 -18.81 12.34 17.96
C SER A 141 -19.66 11.09 17.89
N VAL A 142 -19.62 10.42 16.73
CA VAL A 142 -20.22 9.11 16.48
C VAL A 142 -19.13 8.10 16.14
N SER A 143 -19.14 6.95 16.84
CA SER A 143 -18.20 5.87 16.58
C SER A 143 -18.78 4.86 15.60
N ASN A 144 -17.98 4.48 14.58
CA ASN A 144 -18.29 3.40 13.65
C ASN A 144 -17.04 2.54 13.47
N ASN A 145 -16.98 1.39 14.12
CA ASN A 145 -15.79 0.55 14.26
C ASN A 145 -14.63 1.32 14.93
N ASP A 146 -13.45 1.34 14.33
CA ASP A 146 -12.25 2.01 14.86
C ASP A 146 -12.13 3.50 14.44
N GLU A 147 -13.09 4.03 13.68
CA GLU A 147 -13.12 5.41 13.20
C GLU A 147 -14.19 6.21 13.94
N LYS A 148 -13.82 7.38 14.45
CA LYS A 148 -14.75 8.37 14.98
C LYS A 148 -14.98 9.49 13.97
N LYS A 149 -16.20 10.02 13.98
CA LYS A 149 -16.63 11.12 13.14
C LYS A 149 -17.28 12.18 14.00
N ILE A 150 -16.95 13.43 13.74
CA ILE A 150 -17.59 14.60 14.34
C ILE A 150 -18.35 15.38 13.28
N ALA A 151 -19.62 15.65 13.55
CA ALA A 151 -20.43 16.52 12.71
C ALA A 151 -20.16 17.99 13.07
N ILE A 152 -20.03 18.85 12.06
CA ILE A 152 -19.91 20.29 12.21
C ILE A 152 -21.20 20.92 11.70
N PRO A 153 -22.14 21.24 12.59
CA PRO A 153 -23.45 21.74 12.20
C PRO A 153 -23.43 23.20 11.77
N SER A 154 -24.41 23.57 10.98
CA SER A 154 -24.75 25.01 10.66
C SER A 154 -23.61 25.75 9.96
N LEU A 155 -22.86 25.08 9.10
CA LEU A 155 -21.87 25.73 8.27
C LEU A 155 -22.50 26.56 7.18
N GLU A 156 -21.93 27.73 6.93
CA GLU A 156 -22.37 28.70 5.91
C GLU A 156 -21.19 29.18 5.07
N LYS A 157 -21.46 29.63 3.85
CA LYS A 157 -20.43 30.19 2.99
C LYS A 157 -19.73 31.38 3.66
N GLY A 158 -18.39 31.32 3.69
CA GLY A 158 -17.56 32.32 4.35
C GLY A 158 -17.18 31.96 5.79
N ASP A 159 -17.71 30.86 6.32
CA ASP A 159 -17.23 30.32 7.61
C ASP A 159 -15.81 29.83 7.52
N ILE A 160 -15.08 30.00 8.61
CA ILE A 160 -13.77 29.45 8.79
C ILE A 160 -13.87 28.30 9.81
N ILE A 161 -13.38 27.12 9.44
CA ILE A 161 -13.17 26.03 10.39
C ILE A 161 -11.70 26.11 10.83
N ASP A 162 -11.48 26.22 12.12
CA ASP A 162 -10.16 26.18 12.75
C ASP A 162 -10.12 24.93 13.65
N TYR A 163 -9.36 23.92 13.25
CA TYR A 163 -9.28 22.68 13.97
C TYR A 163 -7.84 22.22 14.14
N TYR A 164 -7.60 21.43 15.18
CA TYR A 164 -6.31 20.81 15.38
C TYR A 164 -6.43 19.34 15.79
N PHE A 165 -5.48 18.56 15.32
CA PHE A 165 -5.20 17.23 15.80
C PHE A 165 -3.93 17.25 16.64
N TYR A 166 -4.05 16.81 17.89
CA TYR A 166 -2.88 16.59 18.76
C TYR A 166 -2.73 15.11 19.01
N THR A 167 -1.57 14.56 18.68
CA THR A 167 -1.21 13.18 19.01
C THR A 167 -0.02 13.19 19.95
N ASN A 168 -0.04 12.30 20.94
CA ASN A 168 1.09 12.13 21.86
C ASN A 168 1.37 10.64 22.03
N THR A 169 2.64 10.26 21.82
CA THR A 169 3.15 8.92 22.01
C THR A 169 4.22 8.93 23.10
N ILE A 170 3.98 8.21 24.19
CA ILE A 170 4.95 8.00 25.26
C ILE A 170 5.46 6.57 25.17
N VAL A 171 6.78 6.42 25.07
CA VAL A 171 7.47 5.13 25.12
C VAL A 171 8.17 5.02 26.46
N GLY A 172 7.92 3.95 27.19
CA GLY A 172 8.57 3.65 28.47
C GLY A 172 10.09 3.55 28.32
N GLU A 173 10.77 3.33 29.44
CA GLU A 173 12.23 3.32 29.52
C GLU A 173 12.93 2.65 28.32
N ASN A 174 13.71 3.46 27.58
CA ASN A 174 14.40 3.02 26.36
C ASN A 174 15.70 3.80 26.21
N ASP A 175 16.75 3.13 25.78
CA ASP A 175 18.08 3.74 25.54
C ASP A 175 18.35 4.01 24.08
N LEU A 176 17.58 3.39 23.19
CA LEU A 176 17.64 3.56 21.73
C LEU A 176 16.25 3.40 21.14
N TYR A 177 15.77 4.39 20.41
CA TYR A 177 14.47 4.35 19.75
C TYR A 177 14.48 5.09 18.42
N GLN A 178 14.04 4.40 17.37
CA GLN A 178 13.89 4.95 16.02
C GLN A 178 12.43 5.26 15.76
N TYR A 179 12.11 6.53 15.60
CA TYR A 179 10.76 6.96 15.27
C TYR A 179 10.42 6.63 13.82
N LYS A 180 9.14 6.51 13.53
CA LYS A 180 8.65 6.32 12.14
C LYS A 180 9.07 7.52 11.30
N ALA A 181 9.57 7.24 10.10
CA ALA A 181 9.90 8.28 9.13
C ALA A 181 8.63 9.04 8.68
N VAL A 182 8.82 10.34 8.40
CA VAL A 182 7.79 11.24 7.88
C VAL A 182 8.19 11.69 6.48
N GLU A 183 7.28 11.54 5.53
CA GLU A 183 7.46 11.94 4.13
C GLU A 183 6.16 12.60 3.67
N ASN A 184 6.17 13.93 3.53
CA ASN A 184 4.98 14.70 3.20
C ASN A 184 5.25 15.75 2.12
N THR A 185 4.23 16.08 1.35
CA THR A 185 4.19 17.24 0.47
C THR A 185 3.71 18.46 1.24
N ILE A 186 4.09 19.66 0.79
CA ILE A 186 3.58 20.92 1.34
C ILE A 186 2.18 21.22 0.76
N GLY A 187 1.94 20.84 -0.51
CA GLY A 187 0.68 21.11 -1.21
C GLY A 187 -0.51 20.24 -0.77
N ASP A 188 -1.71 20.75 -0.98
CA ASP A 188 -3.00 20.12 -0.69
C ASP A 188 -3.96 20.24 -1.87
N THR A 189 -5.18 19.67 -1.77
CA THR A 189 -6.25 19.78 -2.76
C THR A 189 -6.80 21.20 -2.88
N TYR A 190 -6.66 22.01 -1.84
CA TYR A 190 -6.97 23.44 -1.81
C TYR A 190 -5.69 24.27 -1.66
N PRO A 191 -5.66 25.52 -2.17
CA PRO A 191 -4.51 26.38 -2.00
C PRO A 191 -4.30 26.77 -0.52
N ILE A 192 -3.04 27.05 -0.16
CA ILE A 192 -2.64 27.35 1.20
C ILE A 192 -2.00 28.74 1.23
N VAL A 193 -2.58 29.67 2.02
CA VAL A 193 -2.01 31.00 2.20
C VAL A 193 -0.70 30.92 2.97
N LYS A 194 -0.70 30.20 4.10
CA LYS A 194 0.47 30.08 4.98
C LYS A 194 0.65 28.64 5.43
N PHE A 195 1.77 28.04 5.07
CA PHE A 195 2.23 26.74 5.56
C PHE A 195 3.38 26.95 6.53
N GLU A 196 3.31 26.38 7.71
CA GLU A 196 4.39 26.40 8.69
C GLU A 196 4.71 25.01 9.21
N PHE A 197 5.99 24.72 9.25
CA PHE A 197 6.55 23.50 9.83
C PHE A 197 7.53 23.83 10.95
N SER A 198 7.44 23.13 12.07
CA SER A 198 8.41 23.21 13.14
C SER A 198 8.74 21.84 13.74
N LEU A 199 9.99 21.64 14.08
CA LEU A 199 10.54 20.46 14.71
C LEU A 199 11.33 20.88 15.94
N GLU A 200 10.93 20.37 17.10
CA GLU A 200 11.53 20.65 18.40
C GLU A 200 12.14 19.39 18.98
N THR A 201 13.40 19.45 19.42
CA THR A 201 14.09 18.32 20.04
C THR A 201 14.92 18.77 21.24
N GLU A 202 15.08 17.86 22.21
CA GLU A 202 16.05 17.99 23.30
C GLU A 202 17.38 17.27 22.97
N ASP A 203 18.28 17.12 23.93
CA ASP A 203 19.51 16.31 23.81
C ASP A 203 19.17 14.83 23.53
N ASP A 204 20.16 14.11 23.00
CA ASP A 204 20.10 12.69 22.66
C ASP A 204 19.13 12.35 21.49
N PHE A 205 18.54 13.36 20.82
CA PHE A 205 17.75 13.17 19.60
C PHE A 205 18.54 13.61 18.36
N PHE A 206 18.69 12.70 17.41
CA PHE A 206 19.38 12.90 16.13
C PHE A 206 18.37 13.09 15.02
N ILE A 207 18.67 13.96 14.04
CA ILE A 207 17.73 14.34 12.99
C ILE A 207 18.32 14.08 11.61
N ASN A 208 17.65 13.25 10.81
CA ASN A 208 17.80 13.21 9.37
C ASN A 208 16.65 14.02 8.76
N PHE A 209 16.95 15.06 8.00
CA PHE A 209 15.95 15.94 7.39
C PHE A 209 16.44 16.50 6.07
N ASN A 210 15.58 16.48 5.05
CA ASN A 210 15.81 17.24 3.81
C ASN A 210 14.50 17.69 3.19
N THR A 211 14.59 18.69 2.31
CA THR A 211 13.49 19.20 1.49
C THR A 211 13.78 18.97 0.01
N TYR A 212 12.72 18.77 -0.78
CA TYR A 212 12.81 18.38 -2.19
C TYR A 212 11.86 19.22 -3.04
N ASN A 213 12.12 19.25 -4.35
CA ASN A 213 11.25 19.85 -5.37
C ASN A 213 10.93 21.33 -5.10
N GLY A 214 11.91 22.09 -4.62
CA GLY A 214 11.75 23.52 -4.37
C GLY A 214 11.11 23.88 -3.02
N ALA A 215 10.87 22.92 -2.14
CA ALA A 215 10.42 23.24 -0.78
C ALA A 215 11.49 24.05 0.00
N PRO A 216 11.07 24.95 0.90
CA PRO A 216 12.00 25.74 1.71
C PRO A 216 12.90 24.86 2.56
N LYS A 217 14.15 25.29 2.76
CA LYS A 217 15.10 24.55 3.59
C LYS A 217 14.82 24.74 5.07
N LEU A 218 15.05 23.69 5.86
CA LEU A 218 14.99 23.74 7.31
C LEU A 218 16.03 24.70 7.86
N GLN A 219 15.61 25.56 8.79
CA GLN A 219 16.48 26.53 9.48
C GLN A 219 16.40 26.29 10.98
N GLN A 220 17.52 26.33 11.65
CA GLN A 220 17.55 26.29 13.11
C GLN A 220 17.20 27.69 13.66
N THR A 221 16.06 27.79 14.34
CA THR A 221 15.54 29.04 14.90
C THR A 221 15.85 29.21 16.37
N VAL A 222 16.04 28.11 17.11
CA VAL A 222 16.50 28.14 18.50
C VAL A 222 17.77 27.26 18.63
N VAL A 223 18.86 27.91 19.01
CA VAL A 223 20.14 27.24 19.28
C VAL A 223 20.21 26.89 20.77
N PRO A 224 20.66 25.68 21.14
CA PRO A 224 20.71 25.25 22.52
C PRO A 224 21.68 26.12 23.36
N THR A 225 21.34 26.33 24.62
CA THR A 225 22.17 27.03 25.60
C THR A 225 22.64 26.05 26.68
N LYS A 226 23.56 26.50 27.57
CA LYS A 226 23.98 25.67 28.71
C LYS A 226 22.84 25.28 29.67
N LYS A 227 21.78 26.07 29.72
CA LYS A 227 20.61 25.83 30.60
C LYS A 227 19.45 25.15 29.85
N ASP A 228 19.24 25.56 28.61
CA ASP A 228 18.18 25.06 27.78
C ASP A 228 18.81 24.31 26.59
N LYS A 229 18.61 23.00 26.55
CA LYS A 229 19.16 22.11 25.54
C LYS A 229 18.20 21.90 24.38
N LYS A 230 17.11 22.65 24.36
CA LYS A 230 16.10 22.63 23.34
C LYS A 230 16.63 23.21 22.04
N ARG A 231 16.40 22.49 20.95
CA ARG A 231 16.67 22.90 19.57
C ARG A 231 15.36 23.00 18.83
N VAL A 232 15.15 24.10 18.12
CA VAL A 232 13.97 24.30 17.28
C VAL A 232 14.40 24.58 15.85
N TYR A 233 13.83 23.85 14.94
CA TYR A 233 14.01 23.99 13.51
C TYR A 233 12.68 24.30 12.85
N SER A 234 12.66 25.15 11.84
CA SER A 234 11.44 25.50 11.13
C SER A 234 11.68 25.88 9.67
N PHE A 235 10.65 25.83 8.91
CA PHE A 235 10.50 26.49 7.62
C PHE A 235 9.05 26.89 7.39
N ASN A 236 8.84 27.85 6.49
CA ASN A 236 7.51 28.29 6.06
C ASN A 236 7.45 28.40 4.55
N ALA A 237 6.22 28.28 4.02
CA ALA A 237 5.89 28.56 2.63
C ALA A 237 4.60 29.39 2.59
N GLU A 238 4.51 30.29 1.64
CA GLU A 238 3.35 31.16 1.45
C GLU A 238 2.80 31.02 0.03
N ASN A 239 1.49 31.20 -0.12
CA ASN A 239 0.81 31.14 -1.40
C ASN A 239 1.07 29.85 -2.19
N VAL A 240 0.89 28.72 -1.51
CA VAL A 240 1.05 27.39 -2.13
C VAL A 240 -0.17 27.05 -2.96
N GLU A 241 0.03 26.86 -4.25
CA GLU A 241 -1.06 26.50 -5.16
C GLU A 241 -1.61 25.10 -4.86
N ARG A 242 -2.89 24.88 -5.17
CA ARG A 242 -3.53 23.58 -5.02
C ARG A 242 -2.96 22.52 -5.92
N ASN A 243 -3.15 21.26 -5.55
CA ASN A 243 -2.82 20.09 -6.37
C ASN A 243 -4.01 19.17 -6.54
N ASP A 244 -4.16 18.60 -7.73
CA ASP A 244 -5.30 17.76 -8.06
C ASP A 244 -5.09 16.29 -7.72
N PHE A 245 -3.87 15.88 -7.37
CA PHE A 245 -3.48 14.49 -7.08
C PHE A 245 -4.08 13.48 -8.07
N PRO A 246 -3.82 13.62 -9.37
CA PRO A 246 -4.45 12.79 -10.39
C PRO A 246 -3.97 11.34 -10.28
N ARG A 247 -4.71 10.41 -10.90
CA ARG A 247 -4.25 9.01 -11.01
C ARG A 247 -2.84 8.92 -11.57
N TRP A 248 -2.08 7.87 -11.19
CA TRP A 248 -0.71 7.65 -11.65
C TRP A 248 0.21 8.84 -11.35
N PHE A 249 0.14 9.34 -10.15
CA PHE A 249 0.95 10.45 -9.69
C PHE A 249 1.75 10.05 -8.44
N PHE A 250 3.02 10.40 -8.41
CA PHE A 250 3.87 10.28 -7.23
C PHE A 250 4.16 11.68 -6.67
N PRO A 251 3.38 12.15 -5.71
CA PRO A 251 3.48 13.52 -5.21
C PRO A 251 4.88 13.89 -4.71
N LEU A 252 5.57 12.99 -4.00
CA LEU A 252 6.93 13.22 -3.49
C LEU A 252 7.99 13.39 -4.59
N MET A 253 7.68 13.01 -5.81
CA MET A 253 8.59 13.16 -6.95
C MET A 253 8.50 14.54 -7.63
N GLU A 254 7.39 15.25 -7.48
CA GLU A 254 7.16 16.51 -8.21
C GLU A 254 6.82 17.69 -7.31
N LEU A 255 6.06 17.44 -6.21
CA LEU A 255 5.59 18.52 -5.36
C LEU A 255 6.65 18.93 -4.34
N PRO A 256 6.68 20.21 -3.96
CA PRO A 256 7.46 20.65 -2.81
C PRO A 256 7.19 19.76 -1.61
N SER A 257 8.23 19.13 -1.08
CA SER A 257 8.09 18.09 -0.07
C SER A 257 9.23 18.10 0.94
N TYR A 258 9.01 17.47 2.07
CA TYR A 258 10.03 17.26 3.10
C TYR A 258 9.99 15.82 3.60
N LYS A 259 11.16 15.34 4.01
CA LYS A 259 11.33 14.03 4.62
C LYS A 259 12.21 14.17 5.83
N PHE A 260 11.85 13.44 6.91
CA PHE A 260 12.69 13.38 8.08
C PHE A 260 12.46 12.11 8.89
N GLN A 261 13.45 11.80 9.71
CA GLN A 261 13.38 10.79 10.75
C GLN A 261 14.13 11.27 11.96
N VAL A 262 13.58 11.04 13.14
CA VAL A 262 14.22 11.31 14.41
C VAL A 262 14.62 9.99 15.05
N LEU A 263 15.80 9.99 15.65
CA LEU A 263 16.37 8.89 16.39
C LEU A 263 16.73 9.34 17.79
N TYR A 264 16.37 8.55 18.78
CA TYR A 264 16.83 8.73 20.16
C TYR A 264 17.94 7.72 20.48
N ALA A 265 19.08 8.21 21.01
CA ALA A 265 20.16 7.36 21.51
C ALA A 265 20.82 8.01 22.72
N ARG A 266 20.69 7.40 23.89
CA ARG A 266 21.05 7.97 25.20
C ARG A 266 22.54 8.29 25.38
N SER A 267 23.42 7.70 24.62
CA SER A 267 24.88 7.91 24.72
C SER A 267 25.59 7.33 23.51
N GLY A 268 26.85 7.71 23.27
CA GLY A 268 27.68 7.17 22.17
C GLY A 268 27.80 5.64 22.14
N LYS A 269 27.54 4.94 23.25
CA LYS A 269 27.43 3.47 23.29
C LYS A 269 26.22 2.98 22.51
N TYR A 270 25.09 3.65 22.63
CA TYR A 270 23.85 3.27 21.94
C TYR A 270 23.80 3.77 20.51
N GLU A 271 24.41 4.92 20.22
CA GLU A 271 24.63 5.41 18.85
C GLU A 271 25.33 4.36 18.00
N LYS A 272 26.39 3.72 18.53
CA LYS A 272 27.11 2.64 17.85
C LYS A 272 26.28 1.37 17.65
N LYS A 273 25.20 1.19 18.40
CA LYS A 273 24.26 0.07 18.27
C LYS A 273 23.10 0.37 17.32
N ALA A 274 22.87 1.64 17.04
CA ALA A 274 21.85 2.05 16.10
C ALA A 274 22.31 1.69 14.68
N TYR A 275 21.72 0.68 14.11
CA TYR A 275 21.96 0.26 12.72
C TYR A 275 21.25 1.17 11.72
N THR A 276 21.47 2.48 11.82
CA THR A 276 20.85 3.49 10.97
C THR A 276 21.87 4.60 10.67
N PHE A 277 21.52 5.45 9.71
CA PHE A 277 22.37 6.57 9.29
C PHE A 277 22.25 7.76 10.26
N ILE A 278 22.94 7.68 11.39
CA ILE A 278 22.94 8.73 12.41
C ILE A 278 23.86 9.89 11.98
N PRO A 279 23.47 11.18 12.21
CA PRO A 279 24.37 12.32 12.09
C PRO A 279 25.62 12.20 13.00
N GLU A 280 26.67 12.96 12.70
CA GLU A 280 27.89 12.95 13.48
C GLU A 280 27.70 13.36 14.96
N ASP A 281 26.80 14.30 15.19
CA ASP A 281 26.37 14.74 16.53
C ASP A 281 24.92 15.24 16.53
N VAL A 282 24.35 15.49 17.70
CA VAL A 282 22.95 15.93 17.89
C VAL A 282 22.65 17.32 17.31
N ASN A 283 23.63 18.15 17.05
CA ASN A 283 23.43 19.48 16.48
C ASN A 283 23.48 19.49 14.95
N THR A 284 24.00 18.42 14.36
CA THR A 284 24.09 18.25 12.93
C THR A 284 22.79 17.64 12.37
N VAL A 285 22.17 18.32 11.42
CA VAL A 285 21.04 17.77 10.65
C VAL A 285 21.60 17.06 9.43
N LYS A 286 21.39 15.74 9.35
CA LYS A 286 21.82 14.96 8.20
C LYS A 286 20.85 15.16 7.04
N THR A 287 21.37 15.56 5.87
CA THR A 287 20.56 15.90 4.71
C THR A 287 20.54 14.86 3.60
N ASN A 288 21.51 13.93 3.60
CA ASN A 288 21.52 12.78 2.70
C ASN A 288 22.47 11.70 3.24
N VAL A 289 22.37 10.50 2.67
CA VAL A 289 23.25 9.36 2.92
C VAL A 289 24.16 9.15 1.72
N SER A 290 25.47 9.22 1.94
CA SER A 290 26.45 9.01 0.88
C SER A 290 26.57 7.52 0.52
N LYS A 291 27.09 7.26 -0.67
CA LYS A 291 27.44 5.92 -1.14
C LYS A 291 28.43 5.21 -0.19
N GLU A 292 29.34 5.96 0.39
CA GLU A 292 30.37 5.51 1.33
C GLU A 292 29.77 5.10 2.68
N GLU A 293 28.81 5.85 3.19
CA GLU A 293 28.06 5.49 4.41
C GLU A 293 27.25 4.21 4.22
N ILE A 294 26.67 4.01 3.03
CA ILE A 294 25.97 2.76 2.68
C ILE A 294 26.97 1.60 2.69
N PHE A 295 28.14 1.75 2.09
CA PHE A 295 29.20 0.74 2.10
C PHE A 295 29.59 0.39 3.53
N ASN A 296 29.94 1.38 4.35
CA ASN A 296 30.39 1.19 5.72
C ASN A 296 29.33 0.52 6.61
N LEU A 297 28.05 0.84 6.41
CA LEU A 297 26.96 0.21 7.15
C LEU A 297 26.79 -1.26 6.80
N TYR A 298 26.91 -1.63 5.51
CA TYR A 298 26.55 -2.97 5.04
C TYR A 298 27.74 -3.91 4.86
N GLU A 299 28.98 -3.44 4.88
CA GLU A 299 30.20 -4.25 4.78
C GLU A 299 30.21 -5.41 5.79
N ASP A 300 29.91 -5.11 7.05
CA ASP A 300 29.82 -6.11 8.12
C ASP A 300 28.43 -6.73 8.26
N LYS A 301 27.37 -5.98 7.96
CA LYS A 301 25.99 -6.37 8.18
C LYS A 301 25.57 -7.55 7.28
N PHE A 302 26.10 -7.64 6.07
CA PHE A 302 25.82 -8.71 5.12
C PHE A 302 26.75 -9.92 5.17
N ARG A 303 27.43 -10.16 6.27
CA ARG A 303 28.18 -11.43 6.41
C ARG A 303 27.24 -12.63 6.30
N PRO A 304 27.54 -13.58 5.41
CA PRO A 304 26.73 -14.80 5.23
C PRO A 304 26.58 -15.56 6.54
N TYR A 305 25.33 -15.82 6.94
CA TYR A 305 25.02 -16.52 8.20
C TYR A 305 23.64 -17.17 8.15
N GLY A 306 23.54 -18.44 8.58
CA GLY A 306 22.28 -19.15 8.72
C GLY A 306 22.47 -20.64 9.00
N ASP A 307 21.46 -21.30 9.59
CA ASP A 307 21.39 -22.75 9.72
C ASP A 307 20.85 -23.35 8.42
N LEU A 308 21.72 -23.91 7.60
CA LEU A 308 21.42 -24.49 6.30
C LEU A 308 21.02 -25.98 6.34
N GLY A 309 20.89 -26.59 7.51
CA GLY A 309 20.66 -28.02 7.63
C GLY A 309 19.46 -28.58 6.87
N ASP A 310 18.37 -27.79 6.74
CA ASP A 310 17.20 -28.20 5.94
C ASP A 310 17.49 -28.07 4.44
N VAL A 311 18.15 -27.00 4.03
CA VAL A 311 18.55 -26.76 2.64
C VAL A 311 19.53 -27.83 2.17
N GLU A 312 20.50 -28.22 3.02
CA GLU A 312 21.44 -29.30 2.70
C GLU A 312 20.74 -30.65 2.55
N ARG A 313 19.76 -30.95 3.41
CA ARG A 313 18.96 -32.18 3.27
C ARG A 313 18.17 -32.21 1.97
N PHE A 314 17.61 -31.09 1.58
CA PHE A 314 16.92 -30.92 0.31
C PHE A 314 17.88 -31.14 -0.87
N LEU A 315 19.05 -30.49 -0.86
CA LEU A 315 20.07 -30.61 -1.92
C LEU A 315 20.60 -32.05 -2.10
N LYS A 316 20.75 -32.79 -1.02
CA LYS A 316 21.19 -34.20 -1.08
C LYS A 316 20.23 -35.12 -1.83
N LYS A 317 18.96 -34.74 -1.94
CA LYS A 317 17.92 -35.52 -2.64
C LYS A 317 17.73 -35.12 -4.10
N LYS A 318 18.40 -34.08 -4.58
CA LYS A 318 18.17 -33.48 -5.90
C LYS A 318 19.46 -33.43 -6.71
N THR A 319 19.31 -33.50 -8.02
CA THR A 319 20.37 -33.25 -8.99
C THR A 319 19.95 -32.06 -9.86
N PHE A 320 20.86 -31.15 -10.10
CA PHE A 320 20.61 -29.95 -10.88
C PHE A 320 21.56 -29.92 -12.09
N SER A 321 21.03 -29.51 -13.23
CA SER A 321 21.80 -29.40 -14.47
C SER A 321 22.69 -28.16 -14.49
N THR A 322 22.24 -27.07 -13.82
CA THR A 322 22.94 -25.79 -13.77
C THR A 322 22.85 -25.16 -12.38
N ASN A 323 23.73 -24.19 -12.10
CA ASN A 323 23.64 -23.39 -10.89
C ASN A 323 22.38 -22.48 -10.92
N GLU A 324 21.95 -22.04 -12.09
CA GLU A 324 20.70 -21.27 -12.24
C GLU A 324 19.50 -22.08 -11.72
N GLU A 325 19.34 -23.32 -12.17
CA GLU A 325 18.29 -24.23 -11.73
C GLU A 325 18.35 -24.47 -10.21
N LYS A 326 19.55 -24.77 -9.69
CA LYS A 326 19.77 -24.97 -8.25
C LYS A 326 19.33 -23.77 -7.42
N VAL A 327 19.73 -22.58 -7.81
CA VAL A 327 19.41 -21.33 -7.11
C VAL A 327 17.91 -21.09 -7.07
N LYS A 328 17.22 -21.26 -8.21
CA LYS A 328 15.76 -21.10 -8.29
C LYS A 328 15.02 -22.11 -7.43
N GLU A 329 15.39 -23.39 -7.49
CA GLU A 329 14.74 -24.44 -6.70
C GLU A 329 15.01 -24.28 -5.20
N VAL A 330 16.19 -23.85 -4.79
CA VAL A 330 16.49 -23.55 -3.38
C VAL A 330 15.70 -22.34 -2.89
N PHE A 331 15.53 -21.31 -3.72
CA PHE A 331 14.67 -20.17 -3.37
C PHE A 331 13.23 -20.63 -3.08
N TYR A 332 12.64 -21.44 -3.95
CA TYR A 332 11.29 -21.96 -3.74
C TYR A 332 11.19 -22.90 -2.55
N TYR A 333 12.24 -23.72 -2.31
CA TYR A 333 12.27 -24.57 -1.12
C TYR A 333 12.31 -23.74 0.17
N ILE A 334 13.13 -22.69 0.23
CA ILE A 334 13.22 -21.77 1.37
C ILE A 334 11.87 -21.07 1.59
N ARG A 335 11.22 -20.59 0.53
CA ARG A 335 9.88 -20.00 0.59
C ARG A 335 8.85 -20.98 1.17
N HIS A 336 8.89 -22.24 0.77
CA HIS A 336 8.05 -23.28 1.35
C HIS A 336 8.38 -23.55 2.82
N ALA A 337 9.65 -23.86 3.12
CA ALA A 337 10.07 -24.32 4.44
C ALA A 337 9.94 -23.25 5.53
N TYR A 338 10.21 -21.99 5.21
CA TYR A 338 10.32 -20.90 6.19
C TYR A 338 9.25 -19.80 6.04
N PHE A 339 8.35 -19.94 5.07
CA PHE A 339 7.23 -19.04 4.91
C PHE A 339 5.90 -19.80 4.82
N THR A 340 5.68 -20.65 3.80
CA THR A 340 4.39 -21.34 3.60
C THR A 340 4.03 -22.23 4.79
N ASN A 341 4.98 -23.02 5.30
CA ASN A 341 4.79 -23.85 6.50
C ASN A 341 4.46 -23.01 7.74
N TYR A 342 5.06 -21.82 7.86
CA TYR A 342 4.79 -20.92 8.98
C TYR A 342 3.38 -20.33 8.90
N VAL A 343 2.93 -19.93 7.70
CA VAL A 343 1.56 -19.45 7.48
C VAL A 343 0.54 -20.53 7.82
N GLU A 344 0.78 -21.79 7.45
CA GLU A 344 -0.07 -22.92 7.83
C GLU A 344 -0.16 -23.05 9.35
N ALA A 345 0.97 -23.00 10.04
CA ALA A 345 1.01 -23.05 11.50
C ALA A 345 0.28 -21.88 12.15
N PHE A 346 0.52 -20.69 11.67
CA PHE A 346 -0.11 -19.47 12.18
C PHE A 346 -1.65 -19.52 12.04
N VAL A 347 -2.16 -20.03 10.93
CA VAL A 347 -3.61 -20.21 10.74
C VAL A 347 -4.20 -21.19 11.76
N MET A 348 -3.48 -22.28 12.09
CA MET A 348 -3.93 -23.23 13.11
C MET A 348 -4.02 -22.60 14.51
N ASP A 349 -3.05 -21.78 14.85
CA ASP A 349 -2.95 -21.07 16.12
C ASP A 349 -4.04 -19.99 16.26
N GLU A 350 -4.12 -19.06 15.32
CA GLU A 350 -5.10 -17.97 15.30
C GLU A 350 -6.55 -18.46 15.24
N SER A 351 -6.78 -19.62 14.62
CA SER A 351 -8.10 -20.26 14.58
C SER A 351 -8.42 -21.08 15.84
N ASN A 352 -7.53 -21.10 16.83
CA ASN A 352 -7.65 -21.87 18.06
C ASN A 352 -7.91 -23.37 17.83
N ILE A 353 -7.42 -23.94 16.73
CA ILE A 353 -7.51 -25.37 16.43
C ILE A 353 -6.48 -26.12 17.24
N MET A 354 -5.23 -25.68 17.19
CA MET A 354 -4.11 -26.27 17.96
C MET A 354 -2.95 -25.27 18.06
N TYR A 355 -2.08 -25.46 19.06
CA TYR A 355 -0.78 -24.80 19.14
C TYR A 355 0.25 -25.60 18.33
N PRO A 356 0.67 -25.13 17.14
CA PRO A 356 1.40 -25.95 16.20
C PRO A 356 2.93 -25.91 16.36
N PHE A 357 3.46 -24.91 17.07
CA PHE A 357 4.89 -24.59 17.02
C PHE A 357 5.78 -25.69 17.67
N GLU A 358 5.24 -26.46 18.60
CA GLU A 358 5.94 -27.63 19.18
C GLU A 358 6.22 -28.75 18.16
N LEU A 359 5.43 -28.81 17.07
CA LEU A 359 5.58 -29.85 16.05
C LEU A 359 6.80 -29.64 15.14
N TYR A 360 7.42 -28.46 15.18
CA TYR A 360 8.64 -28.22 14.39
C TYR A 360 9.88 -28.90 14.98
N GLY A 361 9.86 -29.34 16.24
CA GLY A 361 10.98 -30.04 16.92
C GLY A 361 12.23 -29.19 17.15
N LYS A 362 12.29 -28.01 16.60
CA LYS A 362 13.29 -26.95 16.80
C LYS A 362 12.62 -25.59 16.58
N ASN A 363 13.26 -24.52 17.01
CA ASN A 363 12.77 -23.18 16.70
C ASN A 363 12.69 -22.99 15.19
N PRO A 364 11.54 -22.56 14.66
CA PRO A 364 11.40 -22.28 13.22
C PRO A 364 12.35 -21.15 12.83
N ILE A 365 12.93 -21.24 11.62
CA ILE A 365 13.68 -20.13 11.04
C ILE A 365 12.64 -19.12 10.54
N ILE A 366 12.71 -17.92 11.07
CA ILE A 366 11.85 -16.80 10.70
C ILE A 366 12.75 -15.66 10.25
N PHE A 367 12.46 -15.09 9.09
CA PHE A 367 13.11 -13.89 8.62
C PHE A 367 12.31 -12.67 9.06
N ASN A 368 12.86 -11.91 10.00
CA ASN A 368 12.19 -10.72 10.52
C ASN A 368 12.25 -9.53 9.54
N ASN A 369 13.21 -9.55 8.64
CA ASN A 369 13.46 -8.49 7.66
C ASN A 369 14.25 -8.99 6.45
N GLU A 370 14.40 -8.15 5.44
CA GLU A 370 15.13 -8.48 4.20
C GLU A 370 16.61 -8.81 4.45
N VAL A 371 17.25 -8.17 5.44
CA VAL A 371 18.68 -8.41 5.76
C VAL A 371 18.90 -9.82 6.26
N ASP A 372 18.01 -10.34 7.12
CA ASP A 372 18.12 -11.72 7.62
C ASP A 372 18.00 -12.74 6.48
N PHE A 373 17.09 -12.50 5.53
CA PHE A 373 16.95 -13.32 4.33
C PHE A 373 18.21 -13.27 3.45
N VAL A 374 18.73 -12.05 3.18
CA VAL A 374 19.96 -11.87 2.40
C VAL A 374 21.13 -12.64 3.02
N ARG A 375 21.32 -12.51 4.34
CA ARG A 375 22.40 -13.23 5.06
C ARG A 375 22.25 -14.75 4.97
N PHE A 376 21.04 -15.27 5.11
CA PHE A 376 20.76 -16.69 5.01
C PHE A 376 20.99 -17.22 3.59
N PHE A 377 20.44 -16.51 2.59
CA PHE A 377 20.57 -16.95 1.20
C PHE A 377 22.01 -16.86 0.71
N THR A 378 22.75 -15.84 1.13
CA THR A 378 24.19 -15.72 0.81
C THR A 378 25.04 -16.78 1.51
N ALA A 379 24.64 -17.28 2.69
CA ALA A 379 25.29 -18.45 3.30
C ALA A 379 25.15 -19.69 2.41
N PHE A 380 23.96 -19.94 1.85
CA PHE A 380 23.75 -21.01 0.87
C PHE A 380 24.63 -20.82 -0.39
N LEU A 381 24.68 -19.62 -0.95
CA LEU A 381 25.49 -19.32 -2.14
C LEU A 381 26.97 -19.56 -1.89
N LYS A 382 27.47 -19.11 -0.74
CA LYS A 382 28.87 -19.30 -0.32
C LYS A 382 29.22 -20.78 -0.21
N ASP A 383 28.42 -21.59 0.48
CA ASP A 383 28.69 -23.02 0.70
C ASP A 383 28.64 -23.83 -0.61
N ASN A 384 27.85 -23.35 -1.59
CA ASN A 384 27.77 -23.95 -2.91
C ASN A 384 28.72 -23.31 -3.93
N LYS A 385 29.62 -22.41 -3.53
CA LYS A 385 30.64 -21.75 -4.37
C LYS A 385 30.03 -20.96 -5.53
N ILE A 386 28.85 -20.31 -5.34
CA ILE A 386 28.16 -19.49 -6.32
C ILE A 386 28.41 -18.05 -6.01
N ASP A 387 28.91 -17.28 -6.98
CA ASP A 387 29.21 -15.86 -6.81
C ASP A 387 27.94 -15.00 -6.89
N TYR A 388 27.93 -13.88 -6.18
CA TYR A 388 26.78 -12.99 -6.08
C TYR A 388 27.20 -11.53 -5.80
N GLU A 389 26.29 -10.62 -6.02
CA GLU A 389 26.34 -9.22 -5.64
C GLU A 389 25.07 -8.85 -4.87
N ILE A 390 25.14 -7.85 -3.99
CA ILE A 390 23.99 -7.33 -3.27
C ILE A 390 23.64 -5.97 -3.80
N ILE A 391 22.42 -5.79 -4.28
CA ILE A 391 21.93 -4.53 -4.85
C ILE A 391 21.09 -3.82 -3.81
N ILE A 392 21.33 -2.52 -3.65
CA ILE A 392 20.61 -1.59 -2.79
C ILE A 392 19.91 -0.58 -3.66
N GLY A 393 18.58 -0.57 -3.63
CA GLY A 393 17.75 0.33 -4.40
C GLY A 393 16.77 1.13 -3.54
N THR A 394 16.14 2.13 -4.15
CA THR A 394 15.01 2.87 -3.58
C THR A 394 13.82 2.78 -4.53
N LYS A 395 12.62 2.65 -3.97
CA LYS A 395 11.40 2.62 -4.77
C LYS A 395 11.18 3.98 -5.44
N ARG A 396 10.70 3.98 -6.69
CA ARG A 396 10.53 5.18 -7.53
C ARG A 396 9.78 6.32 -6.83
N TYR A 397 8.80 6.04 -6.00
CA TYR A 397 8.06 7.08 -5.27
C TYR A 397 8.85 7.70 -4.11
N ASN A 398 9.94 7.05 -3.65
CA ASN A 398 10.82 7.56 -2.59
C ASN A 398 11.97 8.44 -3.12
N GLY A 399 12.11 8.57 -4.44
CA GLY A 399 13.19 9.33 -5.06
C GLY A 399 14.39 8.48 -5.46
N ALA A 400 15.40 9.13 -6.02
CA ALA A 400 16.62 8.48 -6.51
C ALA A 400 17.50 8.00 -5.34
N ILE A 401 18.26 6.91 -5.56
CA ILE A 401 19.17 6.37 -4.53
C ILE A 401 20.24 7.39 -4.07
N LYS A 402 20.65 8.31 -4.92
CA LYS A 402 21.58 9.39 -4.58
C LYS A 402 21.01 10.39 -3.55
N ASP A 403 19.69 10.46 -3.44
CA ASP A 403 18.96 11.34 -2.52
C ASP A 403 18.45 10.57 -1.29
N LEU A 404 19.00 9.37 -1.05
CA LEU A 404 18.65 8.54 0.11
C LEU A 404 18.91 9.31 1.40
N LEU A 405 17.96 9.25 2.32
CA LEU A 405 18.04 9.90 3.63
C LEU A 405 17.83 8.92 4.79
N MET A 406 17.01 7.89 4.59
CA MET A 406 16.56 7.00 5.65
C MET A 406 16.74 5.53 5.26
N GLU A 407 17.20 4.70 6.19
CA GLU A 407 17.40 3.26 5.96
C GLU A 407 16.09 2.56 5.57
N GLY A 408 14.95 2.98 6.10
CA GLY A 408 13.63 2.41 5.78
C GLY A 408 13.20 2.54 4.31
N ASN A 409 13.87 3.40 3.52
CA ASN A 409 13.61 3.56 2.09
C ASN A 409 14.45 2.63 1.20
N ILE A 410 15.34 1.85 1.80
CA ILE A 410 16.17 0.87 1.10
C ILE A 410 15.39 -0.42 0.84
N SER A 411 15.58 -0.98 -0.34
CA SER A 411 15.19 -2.34 -0.71
C SER A 411 16.40 -3.11 -1.20
N PHE A 412 16.44 -4.43 -0.96
CA PHE A 412 17.56 -5.29 -1.31
C PHE A 412 17.19 -6.28 -2.41
N ILE A 413 18.12 -6.51 -3.33
CA ILE A 413 18.03 -7.54 -4.35
C ILE A 413 19.36 -8.28 -4.37
N LEU A 414 19.32 -9.62 -4.35
CA LEU A 414 20.48 -10.44 -4.65
C LEU A 414 20.59 -10.64 -6.16
N LYS A 415 21.74 -10.33 -6.74
CA LYS A 415 22.10 -10.71 -8.09
C LYS A 415 23.05 -11.91 -7.99
N VAL A 416 22.58 -13.09 -8.34
CA VAL A 416 23.36 -14.32 -8.34
C VAL A 416 24.03 -14.49 -9.71
N ASN A 417 25.36 -14.61 -9.72
CA ASN A 417 26.17 -14.65 -10.94
C ASN A 417 26.24 -16.10 -11.47
N THR A 418 25.16 -16.54 -12.11
CA THR A 418 25.07 -17.78 -12.89
C THR A 418 25.24 -17.46 -14.38
N GLU A 419 25.16 -18.48 -15.27
CA GLU A 419 25.29 -18.27 -16.72
C GLU A 419 24.35 -17.18 -17.25
N LYS A 420 23.11 -17.15 -16.72
CA LYS A 420 22.19 -16.03 -16.83
C LYS A 420 21.96 -15.51 -15.43
N PRO A 421 22.24 -14.25 -15.11
CA PRO A 421 22.07 -13.71 -13.78
C PRO A 421 20.66 -13.95 -13.24
N VAL A 422 20.56 -14.41 -11.98
CA VAL A 422 19.31 -14.60 -11.28
C VAL A 422 19.14 -13.48 -10.25
N TYR A 423 18.07 -12.72 -10.38
CA TYR A 423 17.69 -11.68 -9.43
C TYR A 423 16.71 -12.22 -8.42
N ILE A 424 16.99 -12.04 -7.14
CA ILE A 424 16.17 -12.51 -6.02
C ILE A 424 15.90 -11.34 -5.10
N GLU A 425 14.63 -11.00 -4.94
CA GLU A 425 14.14 -10.09 -3.91
C GLU A 425 13.63 -10.88 -2.70
N TYR A 426 13.39 -10.22 -1.56
CA TYR A 426 12.77 -10.85 -0.42
C TYR A 426 11.42 -11.46 -0.80
N PHE A 427 11.09 -12.63 -0.23
CA PHE A 427 9.95 -13.38 -0.69
C PHE A 427 8.65 -13.09 0.09
N ASP A 428 7.56 -13.14 -0.65
CA ASP A 428 6.20 -13.33 -0.18
C ASP A 428 5.66 -14.67 -0.75
N PRO A 429 4.38 -15.03 -0.52
CA PRO A 429 3.81 -16.28 -1.06
C PRO A 429 3.93 -16.41 -2.58
N TYR A 430 4.04 -15.31 -3.30
CA TYR A 430 3.98 -15.23 -4.77
C TYR A 430 5.31 -14.85 -5.41
N ALA A 431 6.33 -14.49 -4.62
CA ALA A 431 7.64 -14.10 -5.13
C ALA A 431 8.30 -15.21 -5.95
N THR A 432 8.89 -14.83 -7.07
CA THR A 432 9.62 -15.72 -7.97
C THR A 432 10.97 -15.11 -8.37
N PRO A 433 12.04 -15.92 -8.56
CA PRO A 433 13.29 -15.42 -9.09
C PRO A 433 13.12 -14.72 -10.45
N ASN A 434 13.90 -13.69 -10.70
CA ASN A 434 13.86 -12.82 -11.88
C ASN A 434 12.60 -11.94 -12.00
N GLN A 435 11.83 -11.82 -10.92
CA GLN A 435 10.72 -10.90 -10.85
C GLN A 435 10.95 -9.97 -9.65
N ILE A 436 11.48 -8.78 -9.93
CA ILE A 436 11.70 -7.74 -8.92
C ILE A 436 10.48 -6.83 -8.81
N SER A 437 10.40 -6.09 -7.71
CA SER A 437 9.35 -5.10 -7.51
C SER A 437 9.29 -4.10 -8.68
N PRO A 438 8.12 -3.87 -9.27
CA PRO A 438 7.98 -2.92 -10.38
C PRO A 438 8.34 -1.48 -9.98
N LEU A 439 8.33 -1.19 -8.68
CA LEU A 439 8.74 0.12 -8.17
C LEU A 439 10.26 0.30 -8.10
N LEU A 440 11.04 -0.77 -8.27
CA LEU A 440 12.50 -0.74 -8.40
C LEU A 440 12.94 -0.78 -9.87
N GLU A 441 12.09 -1.23 -10.78
CA GLU A 441 12.43 -1.32 -12.21
C GLU A 441 12.84 0.00 -12.81
N ASN A 442 13.88 -0.01 -13.67
CA ASN A 442 14.41 1.16 -14.37
C ASN A 442 14.92 2.28 -13.45
N THR A 443 15.28 1.98 -12.20
CA THR A 443 15.91 2.93 -11.27
C THR A 443 17.41 2.75 -11.22
N ASP A 444 18.13 3.79 -10.84
CA ASP A 444 19.53 3.68 -10.45
C ASP A 444 19.60 3.06 -9.06
N ALA A 445 20.57 2.18 -8.85
CA ALA A 445 20.79 1.45 -7.62
C ALA A 445 22.30 1.35 -7.35
N TYR A 446 22.67 0.95 -6.13
CA TYR A 446 24.05 0.62 -5.79
C TYR A 446 24.21 -0.89 -5.70
N THR A 447 25.26 -1.42 -6.29
CA THR A 447 25.65 -2.82 -6.14
C THR A 447 26.89 -2.94 -5.26
N LEU A 448 26.80 -3.75 -4.22
CA LEU A 448 27.91 -4.11 -3.36
C LEU A 448 28.65 -5.30 -4.00
N LYS A 449 29.90 -5.08 -4.36
CA LYS A 449 30.77 -6.11 -4.94
C LYS A 449 31.24 -7.06 -3.88
N VAL A 450 30.94 -8.32 -4.02
CA VAL A 450 31.30 -9.37 -3.05
C VAL A 450 32.48 -10.20 -3.56
N VAL A 451 33.53 -10.29 -2.75
CA VAL A 451 34.74 -11.07 -3.02
C VAL A 451 34.75 -12.30 -2.11
N ASP A 452 35.27 -13.42 -2.66
CA ASP A 452 35.35 -14.71 -1.95
C ASP A 452 34.00 -15.15 -1.34
N ARG A 453 32.90 -14.65 -1.90
CA ARG A 453 31.50 -14.92 -1.44
C ARG A 453 31.27 -14.57 0.03
N LYS A 454 32.01 -13.59 0.56
CA LYS A 454 32.05 -13.33 1.99
C LYS A 454 32.26 -11.85 2.36
N HIS A 455 33.11 -11.14 1.62
CA HIS A 455 33.48 -9.77 1.93
C HIS A 455 32.98 -8.82 0.86
N ILE A 456 32.46 -7.66 1.29
CA ILE A 456 32.14 -6.57 0.39
C ILE A 456 33.42 -5.74 0.22
N GLU A 457 33.86 -5.56 -1.02
CA GLU A 457 35.11 -4.87 -1.36
C GLU A 457 34.85 -3.49 -1.95
N ASP A 458 33.78 -3.32 -2.69
CA ASP A 458 33.46 -2.08 -3.39
C ASP A 458 31.95 -1.87 -3.55
N ILE A 459 31.57 -0.64 -3.90
CA ILE A 459 30.20 -0.23 -4.20
C ILE A 459 30.15 0.54 -5.50
N GLU A 460 29.40 0.02 -6.48
CA GLU A 460 29.21 0.63 -7.80
C GLU A 460 27.77 1.08 -8.03
N THR A 461 27.59 1.96 -8.99
CA THR A 461 26.23 2.35 -9.45
C THR A 461 25.83 1.48 -10.63
N ILE A 462 24.62 0.94 -10.59
CA ILE A 462 24.02 0.17 -11.68
C ILE A 462 22.62 0.69 -11.99
N LYS A 463 22.11 0.32 -13.16
CA LYS A 463 20.70 0.51 -13.50
C LYS A 463 19.96 -0.82 -13.44
N LEU A 464 18.83 -0.84 -12.72
CA LEU A 464 18.00 -2.03 -12.61
C LEU A 464 17.24 -2.32 -13.91
N PRO A 465 17.04 -3.59 -14.27
CA PRO A 465 16.28 -3.97 -15.46
C PRO A 465 14.83 -3.52 -15.38
N SER A 466 14.19 -3.41 -16.54
CA SER A 466 12.76 -3.10 -16.65
C SER A 466 12.05 -4.23 -17.38
N SER A 467 10.85 -4.56 -16.92
CA SER A 467 9.95 -5.44 -17.64
C SER A 467 9.26 -4.70 -18.80
N THR A 468 8.67 -5.47 -19.71
CA THR A 468 7.93 -4.95 -20.88
C THR A 468 6.42 -5.19 -20.69
N TYR A 469 5.60 -4.45 -21.46
CA TYR A 469 4.16 -4.64 -21.46
C TYR A 469 3.72 -6.02 -21.97
N LYS A 470 4.56 -6.72 -22.77
CA LYS A 470 4.30 -8.08 -23.25
C LYS A 470 4.55 -9.13 -22.17
N GLU A 471 5.53 -8.92 -21.31
CA GLU A 471 5.81 -9.79 -20.16
C GLU A 471 4.73 -9.66 -19.08
N ASN A 472 4.17 -8.46 -18.89
CA ASN A 472 3.13 -8.17 -17.91
C ASN A 472 1.76 -8.14 -18.60
N SER A 473 1.20 -9.30 -18.85
CA SER A 473 -0.02 -9.42 -19.63
C SER A 473 -1.15 -10.11 -18.86
N SER A 474 -2.37 -9.63 -19.05
CA SER A 474 -3.59 -10.37 -18.75
C SER A 474 -4.30 -10.75 -20.03
N THR A 475 -4.89 -11.91 -20.05
CA THR A 475 -5.79 -12.38 -21.11
C THR A 475 -7.10 -12.81 -20.48
N GLU A 476 -8.19 -12.29 -20.97
CA GLU A 476 -9.55 -12.64 -20.59
C GLU A 476 -10.31 -13.10 -21.83
N LYS A 477 -10.92 -14.27 -21.75
CA LYS A 477 -11.84 -14.76 -22.76
C LYS A 477 -13.22 -14.87 -22.13
N THR A 478 -14.20 -14.15 -22.69
CA THR A 478 -15.59 -14.12 -22.21
C THR A 478 -16.51 -14.66 -23.29
N GLU A 479 -17.16 -15.78 -23.03
CA GLU A 479 -18.14 -16.41 -23.94
C GLU A 479 -19.56 -16.22 -23.39
N LEU A 480 -20.43 -15.66 -24.23
CA LEU A 480 -21.82 -15.36 -23.93
C LEU A 480 -22.75 -16.31 -24.68
N THR A 481 -23.72 -16.87 -23.96
CA THR A 481 -24.83 -17.64 -24.53
C THR A 481 -26.13 -17.00 -24.10
N ILE A 482 -26.89 -16.46 -25.07
CA ILE A 482 -28.18 -15.81 -24.84
C ILE A 482 -29.25 -16.90 -24.72
N ALA A 483 -30.11 -16.80 -23.71
CA ALA A 483 -31.23 -17.69 -23.53
C ALA A 483 -32.17 -17.63 -24.77
N PRO A 484 -32.80 -18.75 -25.21
CA PRO A 484 -33.62 -18.78 -26.42
C PRO A 484 -34.81 -17.81 -26.41
N ASP A 485 -35.31 -17.45 -25.25
CA ASP A 485 -36.38 -16.47 -25.01
C ASP A 485 -35.85 -15.05 -24.71
N PHE A 486 -34.53 -14.83 -24.78
CA PHE A 486 -33.85 -13.57 -24.46
C PHE A 486 -34.07 -13.07 -23.01
N SER A 487 -34.42 -13.97 -22.10
CA SER A 487 -34.65 -13.63 -20.69
C SER A 487 -33.37 -13.41 -19.89
N GLY A 488 -32.22 -13.87 -20.39
CA GLY A 488 -30.92 -13.73 -19.72
C GLY A 488 -29.74 -14.17 -20.56
N ILE A 489 -28.56 -14.06 -20.00
CA ILE A 489 -27.28 -14.42 -20.63
C ILE A 489 -26.49 -15.29 -19.67
N SER A 490 -26.02 -16.45 -20.12
CA SER A 490 -24.98 -17.24 -19.43
C SER A 490 -23.61 -16.77 -19.90
N ILE A 491 -22.71 -16.55 -18.96
CA ILE A 491 -21.37 -16.01 -19.19
C ILE A 491 -20.34 -16.97 -18.62
N ASN A 492 -19.39 -17.39 -19.46
CA ASN A 492 -18.20 -18.13 -19.07
C ASN A 492 -16.99 -17.23 -19.31
N ARG A 493 -16.18 -17.00 -18.25
CA ARG A 493 -14.94 -16.23 -18.34
C ARG A 493 -13.75 -17.11 -18.00
N SER A 494 -12.69 -17.01 -18.76
CA SER A 494 -11.40 -17.61 -18.44
C SER A 494 -10.30 -16.57 -18.45
N PHE A 495 -9.43 -16.66 -17.47
CA PHE A 495 -8.36 -15.67 -17.24
C PHE A 495 -6.98 -16.31 -17.24
N SER A 496 -6.01 -15.60 -17.77
CA SER A 496 -4.58 -15.95 -17.71
C SER A 496 -3.75 -14.70 -17.49
N TYR A 497 -2.93 -14.69 -16.44
CA TYR A 497 -2.10 -13.56 -16.04
C TYR A 497 -0.63 -13.95 -16.03
N LYS A 498 0.26 -13.03 -16.47
CA LYS A 498 1.71 -13.20 -16.50
C LYS A 498 2.43 -11.97 -15.95
N GLY A 499 3.67 -12.17 -15.48
CA GLY A 499 4.51 -11.08 -14.97
C GLY A 499 3.92 -10.41 -13.74
N GLN A 500 3.94 -9.08 -13.69
CA GLN A 500 3.43 -8.29 -12.54
C GLN A 500 1.90 -8.38 -12.42
N THR A 501 1.17 -8.44 -13.54
CA THR A 501 -0.29 -8.62 -13.51
C THR A 501 -0.68 -9.92 -12.82
N LYS A 502 0.16 -10.97 -12.94
CA LYS A 502 -0.02 -12.24 -12.24
C LYS A 502 0.06 -12.07 -10.73
N ILE A 503 1.09 -11.38 -10.22
CA ILE A 503 1.27 -11.16 -8.78
C ILE A 503 0.10 -10.36 -8.19
N ASP A 504 -0.32 -9.32 -8.88
CA ASP A 504 -1.44 -8.50 -8.43
C ASP A 504 -2.71 -9.34 -8.31
N GLU A 505 -3.00 -10.18 -9.32
CA GLU A 505 -4.19 -11.00 -9.31
C GLU A 505 -4.10 -12.19 -8.36
N GLN A 506 -2.92 -12.83 -8.19
CA GLN A 506 -2.70 -13.84 -7.17
C GLN A 506 -3.01 -13.31 -5.76
N LYS A 507 -2.62 -12.08 -5.44
CA LYS A 507 -2.91 -11.42 -4.15
C LYS A 507 -4.40 -11.16 -3.93
N ASN A 508 -5.16 -10.94 -5.01
CA ASN A 508 -6.60 -10.71 -4.94
C ASN A 508 -7.42 -12.00 -4.80
N ILE A 509 -6.94 -13.09 -5.40
CA ILE A 509 -7.72 -14.33 -5.55
C ILE A 509 -7.25 -15.44 -4.61
N LEU A 510 -5.91 -15.72 -4.59
CA LEU A 510 -5.37 -16.89 -3.88
C LEU A 510 -5.39 -16.72 -2.36
N MET A 511 -5.85 -17.76 -1.70
CA MET A 511 -5.69 -17.98 -0.27
C MET A 511 -4.66 -19.08 -0.01
N TYR A 512 -4.08 -19.14 1.20
CA TYR A 512 -3.03 -20.11 1.52
C TYR A 512 -3.44 -21.57 1.23
N TYR A 513 -4.67 -21.93 1.41
CA TYR A 513 -5.19 -23.28 1.17
C TYR A 513 -5.30 -23.66 -0.32
N ASP A 514 -5.18 -22.69 -1.24
CA ASP A 514 -5.18 -22.94 -2.67
C ASP A 514 -3.82 -23.44 -3.17
N TYR A 515 -2.78 -23.33 -2.35
CA TYR A 515 -1.41 -23.72 -2.76
C TYR A 515 -0.61 -24.53 -1.72
N VAL A 516 -1.00 -24.54 -0.44
CA VAL A 516 -0.19 -25.18 0.63
C VAL A 516 0.02 -26.66 0.38
N TYR A 517 -1.00 -27.38 -0.08
CA TYR A 517 -0.88 -28.82 -0.36
C TYR A 517 -0.04 -29.12 -1.61
N GLU A 518 -0.05 -28.25 -2.62
CA GLU A 518 0.83 -28.35 -3.77
C GLU A 518 2.30 -28.17 -3.36
N ASP A 519 2.58 -27.18 -2.51
CA ASP A 519 3.91 -26.96 -1.96
C ASP A 519 4.39 -28.19 -1.15
N HIS A 520 3.55 -28.77 -0.29
CA HIS A 520 3.87 -29.98 0.45
C HIS A 520 4.15 -31.17 -0.49
N ALA A 521 3.33 -31.35 -1.51
CA ALA A 521 3.52 -32.43 -2.49
C ALA A 521 4.83 -32.25 -3.30
N LYS A 522 5.12 -31.00 -3.74
CA LYS A 522 6.35 -30.69 -4.50
C LYS A 522 7.62 -30.98 -3.69
N TYR A 523 7.61 -30.70 -2.40
CA TYR A 523 8.79 -30.82 -1.53
C TYR A 523 8.79 -32.08 -0.66
N GLU A 524 7.83 -32.98 -0.86
CA GLU A 524 7.70 -34.24 -0.09
C GLU A 524 7.68 -33.98 1.42
N THR A 525 6.94 -32.97 1.86
CA THR A 525 6.77 -32.62 3.26
C THR A 525 5.35 -32.90 3.74
N GLU A 526 5.18 -33.10 5.04
CA GLU A 526 3.86 -33.40 5.62
C GLU A 526 3.15 -32.10 6.04
N PRO A 527 1.86 -31.92 5.69
CA PRO A 527 1.01 -30.89 6.27
C PRO A 527 1.04 -30.96 7.82
N ILE A 528 0.84 -29.80 8.46
CA ILE A 528 1.03 -29.71 9.91
C ILE A 528 0.12 -30.65 10.70
N LEU A 529 -1.10 -30.88 10.25
CA LEU A 529 -2.06 -31.77 10.91
C LEU A 529 -1.64 -33.25 10.81
N ASP A 530 -0.87 -33.64 9.79
CA ASP A 530 -0.38 -35.00 9.63
C ASP A 530 0.78 -35.31 10.57
N ARG A 531 1.45 -34.28 11.11
CA ARG A 531 2.52 -34.39 12.11
C ARG A 531 2.01 -34.66 13.53
N VAL A 532 0.69 -34.53 13.79
CA VAL A 532 0.08 -34.80 15.10
C VAL A 532 0.09 -36.29 15.38
N ARG A 533 0.83 -36.73 16.40
CA ARG A 533 1.03 -38.15 16.72
C ARG A 533 -0.19 -38.82 17.34
N ASN A 534 -0.93 -38.08 18.19
CA ASN A 534 -2.15 -38.61 18.82
C ASN A 534 -3.27 -38.65 17.79
N LYS A 535 -3.69 -39.86 17.39
CA LYS A 535 -4.73 -40.04 16.37
C LYS A 535 -6.06 -39.40 16.71
N LYS A 536 -6.47 -39.45 17.98
CA LYS A 536 -7.74 -38.85 18.43
C LYS A 536 -7.70 -37.32 18.28
N ASP A 537 -6.61 -36.69 18.66
CA ASP A 537 -6.42 -35.25 18.53
C ASP A 537 -6.28 -34.87 17.05
N GLN A 538 -5.56 -35.67 16.26
CA GLN A 538 -5.42 -35.47 14.82
C GLN A 538 -6.79 -35.48 14.12
N GLU A 539 -7.65 -36.46 14.41
CA GLU A 539 -9.01 -36.55 13.84
C GLU A 539 -9.86 -35.34 14.25
N LYS A 540 -9.78 -34.95 15.52
CA LYS A 540 -10.47 -33.76 16.03
C LYS A 540 -10.04 -32.52 15.26
N TYR A 541 -8.73 -32.24 15.18
CA TYR A 541 -8.19 -31.06 14.51
C TYR A 541 -8.49 -31.05 13.01
N LYS A 542 -8.41 -32.20 12.34
CA LYS A 542 -8.78 -32.33 10.91
C LYS A 542 -10.26 -31.99 10.69
N LYS A 543 -11.16 -32.39 11.60
CA LYS A 543 -12.57 -32.05 11.49
C LYS A 543 -12.82 -30.54 11.69
N GLU A 544 -12.18 -29.94 12.68
CA GLU A 544 -12.29 -28.50 12.96
C GLU A 544 -11.71 -27.67 11.79
N TYR A 545 -10.56 -28.10 11.27
CA TYR A 545 -9.95 -27.44 10.12
C TYR A 545 -10.79 -27.58 8.84
N ALA A 546 -11.39 -28.74 8.58
CA ALA A 546 -12.28 -28.90 7.44
C ALA A 546 -13.51 -27.98 7.51
N ALA A 547 -14.06 -27.76 8.71
CA ALA A 547 -15.15 -26.80 8.91
C ALA A 547 -14.68 -25.35 8.66
N LEU A 548 -13.49 -24.99 9.14
CA LEU A 548 -12.87 -23.69 8.87
C LEU A 548 -12.65 -23.47 7.38
N LEU A 549 -12.05 -24.45 6.68
CA LEU A 549 -11.79 -24.37 5.24
C LEU A 549 -13.06 -24.17 4.43
N LYS A 550 -14.14 -24.88 4.77
CA LYS A 550 -15.43 -24.68 4.12
C LYS A 550 -15.90 -23.23 4.24
N LYS A 551 -15.88 -22.69 5.47
CA LYS A 551 -16.26 -21.28 5.72
C LYS A 551 -15.38 -20.29 4.94
N LEU A 552 -14.08 -20.55 4.90
CA LEU A 552 -13.14 -19.67 4.18
C LEU A 552 -13.35 -19.71 2.66
N LYS A 553 -13.59 -20.91 2.09
CA LYS A 553 -13.91 -21.08 0.67
C LYS A 553 -15.23 -20.43 0.29
N ASP A 554 -16.26 -20.61 1.10
CA ASP A 554 -17.57 -19.96 0.88
C ASP A 554 -17.41 -18.43 0.89
N LYS A 555 -16.60 -17.88 1.83
CA LYS A 555 -16.30 -16.45 1.89
C LYS A 555 -15.49 -15.98 0.69
N GLN A 556 -14.45 -16.73 0.26
CA GLN A 556 -13.65 -16.43 -0.94
C GLN A 556 -14.57 -16.34 -2.17
N GLN A 557 -15.39 -17.37 -2.41
CA GLN A 557 -16.33 -17.39 -3.52
C GLN A 557 -17.30 -16.22 -3.49
N GLN A 558 -17.84 -15.89 -2.31
CA GLN A 558 -18.74 -14.75 -2.15
C GLN A 558 -18.03 -13.42 -2.44
N THR A 559 -16.79 -13.23 -1.96
CA THR A 559 -16.00 -12.02 -2.22
C THR A 559 -15.70 -11.84 -3.70
N ILE A 560 -15.32 -12.93 -4.41
CA ILE A 560 -15.05 -12.88 -5.85
C ILE A 560 -16.35 -12.62 -6.62
N LYS A 561 -17.46 -13.25 -6.24
CA LYS A 561 -18.80 -12.98 -6.80
C LYS A 561 -19.18 -11.49 -6.68
N GLU A 562 -19.00 -10.90 -5.50
CA GLU A 562 -19.29 -9.49 -5.26
C GLU A 562 -18.40 -8.56 -6.11
N ARG A 563 -17.12 -8.91 -6.26
CA ARG A 563 -16.20 -8.22 -7.16
C ARG A 563 -16.72 -8.27 -8.60
N THR A 564 -17.05 -9.46 -9.11
CA THR A 564 -17.56 -9.66 -10.48
C THR A 564 -18.87 -8.90 -10.70
N ALA A 565 -19.80 -8.94 -9.73
CA ALA A 565 -21.04 -8.15 -9.79
C ALA A 565 -20.76 -6.64 -9.85
N GLY A 566 -19.78 -6.16 -9.07
CA GLY A 566 -19.33 -4.76 -9.08
C GLY A 566 -18.69 -4.34 -10.40
N GLU A 567 -17.90 -5.21 -11.02
CA GLU A 567 -17.27 -4.96 -12.34
C GLU A 567 -18.32 -4.67 -13.42
N TYR A 568 -19.41 -5.43 -13.45
CA TYR A 568 -20.51 -5.25 -14.41
C TYR A 568 -21.56 -4.23 -13.94
N ASN A 569 -21.60 -3.90 -12.67
CA ASN A 569 -22.68 -3.16 -12.03
C ASN A 569 -24.05 -3.82 -12.28
N LEU A 570 -24.11 -5.14 -12.23
CA LEU A 570 -25.29 -5.97 -12.46
C LEU A 570 -25.45 -7.01 -11.36
N LYS A 571 -26.69 -7.49 -11.18
CA LYS A 571 -26.96 -8.65 -10.35
C LYS A 571 -26.52 -9.91 -11.10
N ILE A 572 -25.68 -10.73 -10.46
CA ILE A 572 -25.26 -12.03 -11.01
C ILE A 572 -25.81 -13.18 -10.17
N GLU A 573 -26.17 -14.27 -10.85
CA GLU A 573 -26.76 -15.48 -10.28
C GLU A 573 -25.92 -16.71 -10.68
N ASP A 574 -26.20 -17.86 -10.11
CA ASP A 574 -25.56 -19.15 -10.43
C ASP A 574 -24.03 -19.08 -10.55
N TYR A 575 -23.41 -18.33 -9.64
CA TYR A 575 -21.97 -18.06 -9.71
C TYR A 575 -21.14 -19.25 -9.27
N SER A 576 -20.17 -19.62 -10.08
CA SER A 576 -19.08 -20.53 -9.73
C SER A 576 -17.72 -20.00 -10.17
N PHE A 577 -16.68 -20.45 -9.50
CA PHE A 577 -15.30 -20.04 -9.75
C PHE A 577 -14.35 -21.21 -9.46
N LYS A 578 -13.28 -21.31 -10.27
CA LYS A 578 -12.30 -22.39 -10.13
C LYS A 578 -10.89 -21.92 -10.54
N ILE A 579 -9.92 -22.14 -9.67
CA ILE A 579 -8.49 -21.95 -9.98
C ILE A 579 -8.01 -23.13 -10.80
N LEU A 580 -7.43 -22.87 -11.97
CA LEU A 580 -6.86 -23.88 -12.87
C LEU A 580 -5.36 -24.08 -12.66
N LYS A 581 -4.64 -22.95 -12.44
CA LYS A 581 -3.20 -22.95 -12.26
C LYS A 581 -2.79 -21.80 -11.36
N ASN A 582 -2.05 -22.07 -10.27
CA ASN A 582 -1.67 -21.01 -9.33
C ASN A 582 -0.46 -20.15 -9.77
N GLY A 583 0.36 -20.62 -10.71
CA GLY A 583 1.46 -19.85 -11.33
C GLY A 583 2.59 -19.44 -10.38
N ARG A 584 2.82 -20.16 -9.26
CA ARG A 584 3.74 -19.74 -8.20
C ARG A 584 5.21 -20.16 -8.41
N PHE A 585 5.52 -20.98 -9.42
CA PHE A 585 6.85 -21.59 -9.60
C PHE A 585 7.58 -21.14 -10.87
N GLY A 586 7.38 -19.93 -11.32
CA GLY A 586 8.11 -19.38 -12.46
C GLY A 586 7.62 -18.00 -12.85
N LYS A 587 8.53 -17.14 -13.32
CA LYS A 587 8.16 -15.84 -13.89
C LYS A 587 7.21 -16.00 -15.09
N GLU A 588 7.50 -16.99 -15.94
CA GLU A 588 6.75 -17.28 -17.18
C GLU A 588 5.48 -18.12 -16.93
N ASP A 589 5.35 -18.75 -15.75
CA ASP A 589 4.15 -19.47 -15.39
C ASP A 589 2.97 -18.52 -15.25
N SER A 590 1.84 -18.87 -15.90
CA SER A 590 0.60 -18.12 -15.77
C SER A 590 -0.17 -18.46 -14.48
N PHE A 591 -0.88 -17.50 -13.94
CA PHE A 591 -1.99 -17.72 -13.02
C PHE A 591 -3.27 -17.81 -13.84
N GLU A 592 -4.05 -18.86 -13.64
CA GLU A 592 -5.24 -19.13 -14.46
C GLU A 592 -6.43 -19.54 -13.60
N TYR A 593 -7.59 -18.94 -13.88
CA TYR A 593 -8.87 -19.33 -13.28
C TYR A 593 -10.02 -19.11 -14.25
N GLU A 594 -11.17 -19.68 -13.93
CA GLU A 594 -12.40 -19.55 -14.68
C GLU A 594 -13.58 -19.19 -13.77
N GLU A 595 -14.53 -18.48 -14.32
CA GLU A 595 -15.79 -18.10 -13.70
C GLU A 595 -16.95 -18.45 -14.61
N GLU A 596 -18.06 -18.86 -14.02
CA GLU A 596 -19.33 -19.08 -14.70
C GLU A 596 -20.45 -18.44 -13.90
N PHE A 597 -21.33 -17.70 -14.56
CA PHE A 597 -22.48 -17.05 -13.93
C PHE A 597 -23.55 -16.68 -14.95
N THR A 598 -24.73 -16.32 -14.44
CA THR A 598 -25.85 -15.83 -15.24
C THR A 598 -26.18 -14.38 -14.86
N ILE A 599 -26.63 -13.61 -15.85
CA ILE A 599 -27.23 -12.30 -15.69
C ILE A 599 -28.62 -12.27 -16.32
N GLY A 600 -29.49 -11.38 -15.86
CA GLY A 600 -30.76 -11.11 -16.50
C GLY A 600 -30.61 -10.51 -17.91
N ASN A 601 -31.66 -9.92 -18.42
CA ASN A 601 -31.69 -9.32 -19.76
C ASN A 601 -31.25 -7.83 -19.79
N ASP A 602 -30.58 -7.34 -18.76
CA ASP A 602 -30.16 -5.94 -18.63
C ASP A 602 -29.32 -5.44 -19.81
N LEU A 603 -28.57 -6.34 -20.46
CA LEU A 603 -27.76 -6.02 -21.63
C LEU A 603 -28.52 -6.19 -22.97
N ILE A 604 -29.76 -6.68 -22.94
CA ILE A 604 -30.57 -6.97 -24.13
C ILE A 604 -31.76 -6.01 -24.17
N LYS A 605 -31.96 -5.35 -25.34
CA LYS A 605 -33.11 -4.47 -25.56
C LYS A 605 -33.88 -4.90 -26.78
N THR A 606 -35.20 -5.05 -26.67
CA THR A 606 -36.08 -5.38 -27.78
C THR A 606 -36.15 -4.22 -28.79
N ALA A 607 -36.00 -4.51 -30.07
CA ALA A 607 -36.12 -3.60 -31.21
C ALA A 607 -37.05 -4.16 -32.29
N GLY A 608 -38.36 -4.15 -32.03
CA GLY A 608 -39.36 -4.84 -32.85
C GLY A 608 -39.18 -6.35 -32.80
N LYS A 609 -38.88 -6.98 -33.95
CA LYS A 609 -38.55 -8.42 -34.03
C LYS A 609 -37.08 -8.73 -33.79
N ASN A 610 -36.28 -7.72 -33.63
CA ASN A 610 -34.80 -7.79 -33.41
C ASN A 610 -34.47 -7.49 -31.97
N TYR A 611 -33.17 -7.69 -31.61
CA TYR A 611 -32.63 -7.31 -30.29
C TYR A 611 -31.35 -6.54 -30.43
N ILE A 612 -31.13 -5.61 -29.54
CA ILE A 612 -29.87 -4.87 -29.38
C ILE A 612 -29.14 -5.44 -28.19
N LEU A 613 -27.89 -5.88 -28.36
CA LEU A 613 -27.02 -6.31 -27.28
C LEU A 613 -26.01 -5.21 -27.00
N ASP A 614 -25.94 -4.72 -25.75
CA ASP A 614 -24.97 -3.74 -25.24
C ASP A 614 -23.60 -4.45 -25.03
N ILE A 615 -22.98 -4.95 -26.13
CA ILE A 615 -21.76 -5.79 -26.09
C ILE A 615 -20.56 -5.07 -25.49
N GLY A 616 -20.45 -3.75 -25.65
CA GLY A 616 -19.36 -2.96 -25.08
C GLY A 616 -19.29 -3.03 -23.56
N LYS A 617 -20.40 -3.28 -22.87
CA LYS A 617 -20.45 -3.45 -21.42
C LYS A 617 -19.83 -4.76 -20.93
N ILE A 618 -19.58 -5.71 -21.82
CA ILE A 618 -18.87 -6.95 -21.49
C ILE A 618 -17.38 -6.67 -21.27
N LEU A 619 -16.83 -5.68 -21.95
CA LEU A 619 -15.50 -5.17 -21.62
C LEU A 619 -15.60 -4.40 -20.31
N VAL A 620 -15.11 -4.99 -19.22
CA VAL A 620 -15.08 -4.40 -17.86
C VAL A 620 -14.73 -2.90 -17.90
N SER A 621 -15.31 -2.12 -17.00
CA SER A 621 -15.30 -0.66 -17.04
C SER A 621 -13.91 -0.09 -17.35
N GLN A 622 -13.81 0.70 -18.41
CA GLN A 622 -12.59 1.37 -18.82
C GLN A 622 -12.46 2.72 -18.09
N ILE A 623 -11.25 3.26 -18.13
CA ILE A 623 -10.99 4.58 -17.55
C ILE A 623 -11.78 5.62 -18.34
N ASP A 624 -12.74 6.25 -17.69
CA ASP A 624 -13.42 7.45 -18.18
C ASP A 624 -12.74 8.68 -17.57
N LEU A 625 -12.26 9.58 -18.42
CA LEU A 625 -11.49 10.75 -18.00
C LEU A 625 -12.40 11.97 -17.91
N SER A 626 -12.46 12.57 -16.73
CA SER A 626 -13.09 13.88 -16.54
C SER A 626 -12.34 14.97 -17.32
N THR A 627 -13.00 16.10 -17.60
CA THR A 627 -12.37 17.25 -18.24
C THR A 627 -11.13 17.74 -17.47
N LYS A 628 -11.20 17.68 -16.13
CA LYS A 628 -10.09 18.02 -15.24
C LYS A 628 -8.88 17.08 -15.45
N GLU A 629 -9.11 15.78 -15.50
CA GLU A 629 -8.04 14.79 -15.73
C GLU A 629 -7.40 14.92 -17.11
N LYS A 630 -8.16 15.28 -18.13
CA LYS A 630 -7.63 15.55 -19.49
C LYS A 630 -6.67 16.74 -19.51
N GLY A 631 -6.89 17.71 -18.62
CA GLY A 631 -6.08 18.93 -18.48
C GLY A 631 -4.91 18.80 -17.50
N ARG A 632 -4.55 17.59 -17.01
CA ARG A 632 -3.46 17.42 -16.04
C ARG A 632 -2.14 18.03 -16.49
N THR A 633 -1.36 18.53 -15.55
CA THR A 633 -0.03 19.12 -15.78
C THR A 633 1.13 18.29 -15.25
N ASN A 634 0.85 17.31 -14.38
CA ASN A 634 1.84 16.43 -13.76
C ASN A 634 2.25 15.28 -14.69
N ASN A 635 3.48 14.79 -14.56
CA ASN A 635 3.94 13.57 -15.22
C ASN A 635 3.15 12.35 -14.77
N ILE A 636 3.29 11.25 -15.50
CA ILE A 636 2.52 10.02 -15.30
C ILE A 636 3.45 8.92 -14.79
N TYR A 637 3.15 8.39 -13.59
CA TYR A 637 3.91 7.34 -12.93
C TYR A 637 3.04 6.10 -12.76
N MET A 638 3.08 5.21 -13.73
CA MET A 638 2.38 3.93 -13.66
C MET A 638 3.23 2.90 -12.89
N SER A 639 2.59 1.90 -12.31
CA SER A 639 3.30 0.87 -11.55
C SER A 639 4.29 0.12 -12.45
N TYR A 640 3.84 -0.37 -13.61
CA TYR A 640 4.63 -1.10 -14.61
C TYR A 640 4.01 -1.02 -15.99
N PRO A 641 4.79 -1.29 -17.08
CA PRO A 641 4.26 -1.49 -18.43
C PRO A 641 3.38 -2.75 -18.44
N ARG A 642 2.22 -2.72 -19.13
CA ARG A 642 1.28 -3.85 -19.13
C ARG A 642 0.38 -3.89 -20.34
N SER A 643 -0.14 -5.09 -20.64
CA SER A 643 -1.16 -5.29 -21.66
C SER A 643 -2.36 -6.07 -21.13
N PHE A 644 -3.50 -5.73 -21.65
CA PHE A 644 -4.80 -6.40 -21.42
C PHE A 644 -5.32 -6.89 -22.76
N ASN A 645 -5.51 -8.19 -22.90
CA ASN A 645 -6.02 -8.84 -24.08
C ASN A 645 -7.38 -9.43 -23.75
N TYR A 646 -8.40 -9.03 -24.48
CA TYR A 646 -9.75 -9.53 -24.29
C TYR A 646 -10.25 -10.20 -25.56
N GLN A 647 -10.96 -11.30 -25.42
CA GLN A 647 -11.71 -11.94 -26.49
C GLN A 647 -13.16 -12.11 -26.03
N ILE A 648 -14.07 -11.40 -26.68
CA ILE A 648 -15.51 -11.54 -26.44
C ILE A 648 -16.10 -12.42 -27.53
N ILE A 649 -16.76 -13.50 -27.14
CA ILE A 649 -17.43 -14.44 -28.04
C ILE A 649 -18.92 -14.42 -27.73
N VAL A 650 -19.73 -14.12 -28.72
CA VAL A 650 -21.20 -14.22 -28.60
C VAL A 650 -21.69 -15.38 -29.46
N ASN A 651 -22.26 -16.40 -28.84
CA ASN A 651 -22.98 -17.44 -29.52
C ASN A 651 -24.28 -16.83 -30.12
N ILE A 652 -24.34 -16.73 -31.44
CA ILE A 652 -25.48 -16.11 -32.16
C ILE A 652 -26.68 -17.01 -32.01
N PRO A 653 -27.85 -16.54 -31.51
CA PRO A 653 -29.05 -17.35 -31.40
C PRO A 653 -29.54 -17.84 -32.77
N ASP A 654 -30.09 -19.06 -32.81
CA ASP A 654 -30.64 -19.63 -34.05
C ASP A 654 -31.70 -18.73 -34.69
N GLY A 655 -31.62 -18.52 -36.01
CA GLY A 655 -32.52 -17.65 -36.77
C GLY A 655 -32.21 -16.14 -36.60
N TYR A 656 -31.01 -15.81 -36.14
CA TYR A 656 -30.53 -14.41 -36.05
C TYR A 656 -29.18 -14.24 -36.75
N SER A 657 -28.98 -13.07 -37.30
CA SER A 657 -27.69 -12.58 -37.83
C SER A 657 -27.25 -11.35 -37.08
N VAL A 658 -25.96 -11.01 -37.15
CA VAL A 658 -25.39 -9.85 -36.46
C VAL A 658 -25.06 -8.72 -37.43
N SER A 659 -25.42 -7.49 -37.06
CA SER A 659 -25.00 -6.27 -37.77
C SER A 659 -24.49 -5.20 -36.80
N GLY A 660 -23.70 -4.23 -37.32
CA GLY A 660 -23.04 -3.19 -36.50
C GLY A 660 -21.60 -3.54 -36.13
N LEU A 661 -20.94 -4.46 -36.86
CA LEU A 661 -19.58 -4.90 -36.62
C LEU A 661 -18.54 -3.77 -36.79
N GLU A 662 -18.84 -2.82 -37.67
CA GLU A 662 -18.02 -1.63 -37.94
C GLU A 662 -17.79 -0.79 -36.68
N ASN A 663 -18.76 -0.75 -35.78
CA ASN A 663 -18.70 -0.03 -34.51
C ASN A 663 -17.81 -0.72 -33.46
N LEU A 664 -17.40 -1.96 -33.72
CA LEU A 664 -16.54 -2.75 -32.86
C LEU A 664 -15.07 -2.73 -33.28
N THR A 665 -14.75 -1.95 -34.33
CA THR A 665 -13.38 -1.86 -34.85
C THR A 665 -12.76 -0.52 -34.45
N SER A 666 -11.62 -0.59 -33.77
CA SER A 666 -10.82 0.57 -33.35
C SER A 666 -9.34 0.28 -33.56
N ASN A 667 -8.57 1.30 -33.92
CA ASN A 667 -7.12 1.20 -34.02
C ASN A 667 -6.49 2.54 -33.63
N VAL A 668 -6.22 2.72 -32.34
CA VAL A 668 -5.56 3.89 -31.78
C VAL A 668 -4.28 3.45 -31.09
N GLU A 669 -3.15 3.58 -31.76
CA GLU A 669 -1.83 3.21 -31.24
C GLU A 669 -0.83 4.35 -31.44
N ASN A 670 0.05 4.54 -30.45
CA ASN A 670 1.14 5.49 -30.49
C ASN A 670 2.34 5.00 -29.64
N GLU A 671 3.34 5.85 -29.42
CA GLU A 671 4.54 5.49 -28.69
C GLU A 671 4.30 5.18 -27.19
N THR A 672 3.23 5.67 -26.58
CA THR A 672 2.94 5.45 -25.16
C THR A 672 2.14 4.19 -24.89
N GLY A 673 1.34 3.76 -25.87
CA GLY A 673 0.45 2.62 -25.75
C GLY A 673 -0.59 2.55 -26.85
N GLY A 674 -1.69 1.84 -26.61
CA GLY A 674 -2.75 1.74 -27.60
C GLY A 674 -3.99 1.02 -27.10
N PHE A 675 -5.06 1.20 -27.89
CA PHE A 675 -6.29 0.44 -27.85
C PHE A 675 -6.67 0.01 -29.26
N THR A 676 -6.76 -1.30 -29.48
CA THR A 676 -7.17 -1.88 -30.77
C THR A 676 -8.28 -2.87 -30.56
N SER A 677 -9.24 -2.92 -31.47
CA SER A 677 -10.30 -3.92 -31.48
C SER A 677 -10.66 -4.31 -32.91
N LYS A 678 -11.04 -5.58 -33.08
CA LYS A 678 -11.48 -6.14 -34.36
C LYS A 678 -12.59 -7.17 -34.13
N ALA A 679 -13.65 -7.08 -34.92
CA ALA A 679 -14.76 -8.03 -34.88
C ALA A 679 -14.79 -8.88 -36.14
N SER A 680 -15.15 -10.16 -35.99
CA SER A 680 -15.37 -11.12 -37.10
C SER A 680 -16.51 -12.07 -36.77
N ILE A 681 -17.12 -12.64 -37.81
CA ILE A 681 -18.09 -13.76 -37.68
C ILE A 681 -17.35 -15.05 -38.03
N GLU A 682 -17.37 -16.01 -37.09
CA GLU A 682 -16.76 -17.33 -37.23
C GLU A 682 -17.81 -18.41 -37.03
N GLY A 683 -18.37 -18.90 -38.15
CA GLY A 683 -19.51 -19.81 -38.09
C GLY A 683 -20.73 -19.16 -37.44
N ASN A 684 -21.20 -19.71 -36.35
CA ASN A 684 -22.32 -19.17 -35.55
C ASN A 684 -21.87 -18.32 -34.36
N LYS A 685 -20.69 -17.74 -34.43
CA LYS A 685 -20.11 -16.92 -33.34
C LYS A 685 -19.69 -15.56 -33.87
N LEU A 686 -20.02 -14.51 -33.11
CA LEU A 686 -19.34 -13.24 -33.22
C LEU A 686 -18.11 -13.29 -32.29
N VAL A 687 -16.95 -13.02 -32.85
CA VAL A 687 -15.67 -12.93 -32.09
C VAL A 687 -15.17 -11.50 -32.16
N VAL A 688 -14.85 -10.91 -30.99
CA VAL A 688 -14.27 -9.57 -30.88
C VAL A 688 -12.96 -9.68 -30.10
N ASP A 689 -11.84 -9.45 -30.80
CA ASP A 689 -10.51 -9.39 -30.20
C ASP A 689 -10.18 -7.95 -29.85
N ILE A 690 -9.74 -7.71 -28.62
CA ILE A 690 -9.44 -6.38 -28.11
C ILE A 690 -8.09 -6.42 -27.39
N GLN A 691 -7.26 -5.42 -27.64
CA GLN A 691 -6.02 -5.22 -26.91
C GLN A 691 -5.91 -3.77 -26.43
N LYS A 692 -5.55 -3.61 -25.16
CA LYS A 692 -5.16 -2.34 -24.53
C LYS A 692 -3.81 -2.49 -23.88
N PHE A 693 -2.89 -1.56 -24.10
CA PHE A 693 -1.55 -1.68 -23.53
C PHE A 693 -0.91 -0.33 -23.23
N TYR A 694 0.01 -0.35 -22.26
CA TYR A 694 0.82 0.77 -21.80
C TYR A 694 2.29 0.35 -21.94
N LYS A 695 3.06 1.05 -22.76
CA LYS A 695 4.43 0.65 -23.12
C LYS A 695 5.46 0.95 -22.04
N HIS A 696 5.24 1.99 -21.24
CA HIS A 696 6.19 2.45 -20.22
C HIS A 696 5.54 2.59 -18.85
N ASN A 697 6.35 2.61 -17.81
CA ASN A 697 5.92 2.88 -16.43
C ASN A 697 6.06 4.37 -16.06
N TYR A 698 6.64 5.19 -16.91
CA TYR A 698 6.76 6.64 -16.78
C TYR A 698 6.53 7.31 -18.12
N GLU A 699 5.72 8.36 -18.12
CA GLU A 699 5.54 9.25 -19.27
C GLU A 699 5.64 10.71 -18.82
N PRO A 700 6.37 11.56 -19.56
CA PRO A 700 6.32 12.99 -19.31
C PRO A 700 4.93 13.53 -19.65
N ASN A 701 4.53 14.62 -19.01
CA ASN A 701 3.22 15.24 -19.24
C ASN A 701 2.96 15.56 -20.74
N SER A 702 4.01 15.89 -21.52
CA SER A 702 3.91 16.13 -22.95
C SER A 702 3.32 14.96 -23.76
N ASN A 703 3.35 13.75 -23.20
CA ASN A 703 2.77 12.55 -23.78
C ASN A 703 1.32 12.29 -23.32
N TRP A 704 0.79 13.09 -22.39
CA TRP A 704 -0.52 12.82 -21.81
C TRP A 704 -1.64 12.78 -22.84
N GLN A 705 -1.66 13.71 -23.79
CA GLN A 705 -2.70 13.74 -24.83
C GLN A 705 -2.68 12.50 -25.75
N LYS A 706 -1.51 11.89 -25.94
CA LYS A 706 -1.38 10.61 -26.66
C LYS A 706 -1.97 9.45 -25.87
N MET A 707 -1.81 9.47 -24.55
CA MET A 707 -2.46 8.51 -23.67
C MET A 707 -3.98 8.71 -23.62
N VAL A 708 -4.44 9.96 -23.54
CA VAL A 708 -5.88 10.30 -23.57
C VAL A 708 -6.53 9.70 -24.81
N ALA A 709 -5.90 9.78 -25.98
CA ALA A 709 -6.48 9.29 -27.24
C ALA A 709 -6.87 7.80 -27.17
N PHE A 710 -5.99 6.91 -26.69
CA PHE A 710 -6.34 5.49 -26.62
C PHE A 710 -7.19 5.15 -25.37
N LEU A 711 -7.10 5.94 -24.29
CA LEU A 711 -7.99 5.80 -23.12
C LEU A 711 -9.45 6.15 -23.48
N GLU A 712 -9.65 7.22 -24.24
CA GLU A 712 -10.97 7.58 -24.76
C GLU A 712 -11.52 6.54 -25.74
N ALA A 713 -10.68 6.02 -26.64
CA ALA A 713 -11.10 4.96 -27.55
C ALA A 713 -11.57 3.70 -26.79
N ALA A 714 -10.87 3.33 -25.69
CA ALA A 714 -11.27 2.24 -24.82
C ALA A 714 -12.58 2.53 -24.07
N SER A 715 -12.75 3.75 -23.57
CA SER A 715 -13.97 4.19 -22.89
C SER A 715 -15.16 4.22 -23.88
N GLN A 716 -14.98 4.74 -25.08
CA GLN A 716 -16.01 4.78 -26.13
C GLN A 716 -16.46 3.36 -26.54
N PHE A 717 -15.53 2.40 -26.60
CA PHE A 717 -15.85 1.01 -26.92
C PHE A 717 -16.88 0.43 -25.95
N THR A 718 -16.86 0.82 -24.66
CA THR A 718 -17.85 0.32 -23.66
C THR A 718 -19.30 0.71 -23.99
N GLN A 719 -19.52 1.66 -24.89
CA GLN A 719 -20.85 2.09 -25.37
C GLN A 719 -21.29 1.36 -26.65
N SER A 720 -20.46 0.46 -27.17
CA SER A 720 -20.72 -0.25 -28.42
C SER A 720 -21.87 -1.24 -28.29
N LYS A 721 -22.66 -1.30 -29.36
CA LYS A 721 -23.86 -2.14 -29.45
C LYS A 721 -23.88 -2.91 -30.77
N ILE A 722 -24.46 -4.08 -30.74
CA ILE A 722 -24.76 -4.85 -31.96
C ILE A 722 -26.27 -5.10 -32.08
N LEU A 723 -26.72 -5.28 -33.30
CA LEU A 723 -28.10 -5.68 -33.60
C LEU A 723 -28.11 -7.16 -33.95
N LEU A 724 -28.89 -7.95 -33.18
CA LEU A 724 -29.30 -9.31 -33.49
C LEU A 724 -30.56 -9.20 -34.36
N LYS A 725 -30.41 -9.39 -35.68
CA LYS A 725 -31.46 -9.23 -36.67
C LYS A 725 -32.08 -10.58 -36.92
N LYS A 726 -33.39 -10.68 -36.74
CA LYS A 726 -34.14 -11.91 -37.04
C LYS A 726 -34.15 -12.16 -38.54
N GLU A 727 -33.78 -13.35 -38.96
CA GLU A 727 -33.76 -13.81 -40.35
C GLU A 727 -35.16 -14.06 -40.91
#